data_6a174588644cbcfdbca12cd57f129952
#
_entry.id   6a174588644cbcfdbca12cd57f129952
#
_cell.length_a   1.000
_cell.length_b   1.000
_cell.length_c   1.000
_cell.angle_alpha   90.00
_cell.angle_beta   90.00
_cell.angle_gamma   90.00
#
_symmetry.space_group_name_H-M   'P 1'
#
loop_
_entity.id
_entity.type
_entity.pdbx_description
1 polymer ?
#
loop_
_entity_poly.entity_id
_entity_poly.type
_entity_poly.pdbx_seq_one_letter_code
_entity_poly.pdbx_strand_id
1 'polypeptide(L)'
;KEIRRRLGAEDWCLSVFVDNAGVIRFNDDWNLVFKVETHNSPSALDPYGGALTGIVGVNRDPFGTGKGARLIFNTDVFCFADPFYDRPLPKRILHPRRIYEGVREGVEHGGNKSGIPTVNGCIVFDDRFLGKPLVYCGTAGLMPAEILGEPSHTKSIRPGDLVVMTGGRIGKDGIHGATFSSEELHEDSPVSAVQIGDPITQKKMTDFLLMARDRGLYRAITDNGAGGLSSSVGEMAGMSGGAELDLKNAPLKYAGLAPWEILLSEAQERMSLAIPPENIDEFMALARKMEVEATILGTFTDSGKFHIRYGEKTAACLDMTFLHDGVPQMKLTARWVPPRHPEPGFPEPADYGKALKAMLGRLNICSKESVVRQYDHEVQGGSVVKPLVGVANDGPSDAAVIRPVLESFEGVVVANGICPRYSDIDAWHMAACAIDEAVRNAVAVGVSLERLAGLDNFCWCDPVQSEKTPDGHYKLAQLVRANLALYELTRLYGVPCISGKDSMKNDYQIGDTKISIPPTLLFSVIGRIEDVRKAVTMDAKRAGDFVYVLGETKRELGGSEWYAMHGFVGNDVPKVDGERALALYRTVAKAIREGLVASCHDCSDGGLGVALAETAFSGGLGMDADLAAVPASGIARDDEALFSESQSRFVVTVRAEKKAAFEAALAGSTQACIGAVTGDGRFRVKGLKGGVILEEKIEDLKEAWQRTLRF
;
A
#
# COMPACT_ATOMS: atom_id res chain seq x y z
N LYS A 1 5.26 -19.83 -2.35
CA LYS A 1 5.56 -21.27 -2.10
C LYS A 1 7.05 -21.59 -2.21
N GLU A 2 7.79 -21.08 -3.23
CA GLU A 2 9.21 -21.37 -3.40
C GLU A 2 10.07 -20.79 -2.27
N ILE A 3 9.85 -19.53 -1.88
CA ILE A 3 10.56 -18.87 -0.76
C ILE A 3 10.33 -19.65 0.53
N ARG A 4 9.08 -20.01 0.87
CA ARG A 4 8.77 -20.81 2.05
C ARG A 4 9.47 -22.17 2.06
N ARG A 5 9.58 -22.84 0.91
CA ARG A 5 10.36 -24.10 0.79
C ARG A 5 11.85 -23.90 1.07
N ARG A 6 12.42 -22.72 0.70
CA ARG A 6 13.81 -22.37 1.02
C ARG A 6 14.02 -22.08 2.49
N LEU A 7 13.04 -21.45 3.16
CA LEU A 7 13.07 -21.21 4.60
C LEU A 7 12.98 -22.51 5.43
N GLY A 8 12.28 -23.53 4.92
CA GLY A 8 12.20 -24.85 5.57
C GLY A 8 11.68 -24.76 7.00
N ALA A 9 12.48 -25.21 7.97
CA ALA A 9 12.12 -25.18 9.40
C ALA A 9 12.10 -23.75 9.99
N GLU A 10 12.73 -22.80 9.33
CA GLU A 10 12.77 -21.38 9.73
C GLU A 10 11.65 -20.57 9.07
N ASP A 11 10.65 -21.21 8.47
CA ASP A 11 9.53 -20.52 7.83
C ASP A 11 8.72 -19.71 8.84
N TRP A 12 8.81 -18.40 8.70
CA TRP A 12 8.11 -17.44 9.55
C TRP A 12 6.79 -16.94 8.93
N CYS A 13 6.42 -17.44 7.75
CA CYS A 13 5.14 -17.16 7.10
C CYS A 13 4.08 -18.13 7.64
N LEU A 14 3.14 -17.63 8.45
CA LEU A 14 2.15 -18.45 9.14
C LEU A 14 0.88 -18.67 8.33
N SER A 15 0.31 -17.59 7.72
CA SER A 15 -0.84 -17.66 6.82
C SER A 15 -0.56 -16.86 5.57
N VAL A 16 -0.70 -17.48 4.39
CA VAL A 16 -0.34 -16.91 3.10
C VAL A 16 -1.43 -17.24 2.08
N PHE A 17 -2.23 -16.24 1.68
CA PHE A 17 -3.37 -16.36 0.74
C PHE A 17 -4.41 -17.43 1.20
N VAL A 18 -4.66 -17.54 2.49
CA VAL A 18 -5.59 -18.53 3.07
C VAL A 18 -6.68 -17.88 3.91
N ASP A 19 -6.43 -16.70 4.45
CA ASP A 19 -7.34 -15.94 5.32
C ASP A 19 -7.48 -14.51 4.79
N ASN A 20 -8.28 -13.66 5.42
CA ASN A 20 -8.53 -12.28 5.02
C ASN A 20 -7.23 -11.47 4.84
N ALA A 21 -6.22 -11.72 5.68
CA ALA A 21 -4.91 -11.06 5.60
C ALA A 21 -3.75 -12.04 5.73
N GLY A 22 -2.56 -11.63 5.29
CA GLY A 22 -1.32 -12.38 5.48
C GLY A 22 -0.84 -12.30 6.92
N VAL A 23 -0.30 -13.42 7.46
CA VAL A 23 0.23 -13.50 8.82
C VAL A 23 1.68 -13.97 8.81
N ILE A 24 2.54 -13.23 9.49
CA ILE A 24 3.95 -13.57 9.70
C ILE A 24 4.29 -13.55 11.19
N ARG A 25 5.29 -14.34 11.58
CA ARG A 25 5.82 -14.31 12.94
C ARG A 25 6.62 -13.04 13.17
N PHE A 26 6.24 -12.24 14.17
CA PHE A 26 7.02 -11.08 14.61
C PHE A 26 8.15 -11.50 15.54
N ASN A 27 7.80 -12.16 16.63
CA ASN A 27 8.72 -12.81 17.57
C ASN A 27 8.04 -14.04 18.21
N ASP A 28 8.54 -14.54 19.33
CA ASP A 28 7.97 -15.72 19.99
C ASP A 28 6.60 -15.46 20.62
N ASP A 29 6.32 -14.21 21.01
CA ASP A 29 5.08 -13.82 21.70
C ASP A 29 4.01 -13.28 20.74
N TRP A 30 4.41 -12.77 19.54
CA TRP A 30 3.54 -11.99 18.67
C TRP A 30 3.65 -12.37 17.19
N ASN A 31 2.51 -12.27 16.50
CA ASN A 31 2.39 -12.35 15.05
C ASN A 31 1.95 -11.01 14.47
N LEU A 32 2.48 -10.66 13.29
CA LEU A 32 2.04 -9.51 12.48
C LEU A 32 1.05 -9.97 11.42
N VAL A 33 0.01 -9.18 11.23
CA VAL A 33 -1.01 -9.35 10.19
C VAL A 33 -1.00 -8.13 9.32
N PHE A 34 -1.06 -8.28 7.98
CA PHE A 34 -1.04 -7.15 7.06
C PHE A 34 -1.92 -7.38 5.84
N LYS A 35 -2.66 -6.35 5.46
CA LYS A 35 -3.53 -6.30 4.29
C LYS A 35 -3.55 -4.92 3.66
N VAL A 36 -3.68 -4.87 2.35
CA VAL A 36 -3.96 -3.66 1.56
C VAL A 36 -5.08 -3.97 0.58
N GLU A 37 -6.12 -3.17 0.56
CA GLU A 37 -7.30 -3.29 -0.27
C GLU A 37 -7.49 -2.05 -1.16
N THR A 38 -8.42 -2.12 -2.13
CA THR A 38 -8.77 -1.00 -3.00
C THR A 38 -10.26 -0.69 -2.94
N HIS A 39 -10.62 0.60 -3.02
CA HIS A 39 -12.00 1.06 -3.07
C HIS A 39 -12.20 2.14 -4.14
N ASN A 40 -11.91 1.79 -5.39
CA ASN A 40 -11.75 2.72 -6.53
C ASN A 40 -13.08 3.28 -7.05
N SER A 41 -13.99 2.43 -7.55
CA SER A 41 -15.26 2.85 -8.15
C SER A 41 -16.18 3.57 -7.17
N PRO A 42 -16.36 3.11 -5.92
CA PRO A 42 -17.14 3.84 -4.94
C PRO A 42 -16.58 5.24 -4.66
N SER A 43 -15.25 5.37 -4.57
CA SER A 43 -14.59 6.67 -4.37
C SER A 43 -14.69 7.60 -5.59
N ALA A 44 -14.87 7.06 -6.80
CA ALA A 44 -15.14 7.86 -7.98
C ALA A 44 -16.55 8.48 -7.98
N LEU A 45 -17.53 7.81 -7.38
CA LEU A 45 -18.93 8.25 -7.30
C LEU A 45 -19.22 9.14 -6.10
N ASP A 46 -18.76 8.71 -4.93
CA ASP A 46 -18.82 9.43 -3.65
C ASP A 46 -17.44 9.38 -3.00
N PRO A 47 -16.59 10.38 -3.22
CA PRO A 47 -15.21 10.36 -2.76
C PRO A 47 -15.07 10.18 -1.25
N TYR A 48 -15.91 10.84 -0.45
CA TYR A 48 -15.89 10.73 0.99
C TYR A 48 -16.42 9.37 1.47
N GLY A 49 -17.64 9.00 1.09
CA GLY A 49 -18.27 7.75 1.53
C GLY A 49 -17.52 6.50 1.03
N GLY A 50 -17.08 6.53 -0.24
CA GLY A 50 -16.31 5.45 -0.83
C GLY A 50 -14.96 5.24 -0.16
N ALA A 51 -14.24 6.30 0.14
CA ALA A 51 -12.94 6.22 0.80
C ALA A 51 -13.06 5.85 2.30
N LEU A 52 -14.06 6.40 3.01
CA LEU A 52 -14.37 6.02 4.38
C LEU A 52 -14.66 4.51 4.48
N THR A 53 -15.44 3.98 3.54
CA THR A 53 -15.70 2.54 3.48
C THR A 53 -14.42 1.75 3.17
N GLY A 54 -13.56 2.27 2.31
CA GLY A 54 -12.29 1.62 1.98
C GLY A 54 -11.40 1.37 3.21
N ILE A 55 -11.21 2.40 4.04
CA ILE A 55 -10.37 2.27 5.25
C ILE A 55 -11.06 1.47 6.35
N VAL A 56 -12.36 1.67 6.58
CA VAL A 56 -13.12 0.90 7.58
C VAL A 56 -13.22 -0.58 7.15
N GLY A 57 -13.32 -0.84 5.84
CA GLY A 57 -13.33 -2.19 5.27
C GLY A 57 -12.02 -2.93 5.51
N VAL A 58 -10.89 -2.35 5.08
CA VAL A 58 -9.58 -3.00 5.24
C VAL A 58 -9.18 -3.20 6.70
N ASN A 59 -9.65 -2.34 7.61
CA ASN A 59 -9.42 -2.51 9.04
C ASN A 59 -10.04 -3.82 9.57
N ARG A 60 -11.12 -4.32 8.94
CA ARG A 60 -11.72 -5.60 9.34
C ARG A 60 -10.93 -6.83 8.89
N ASP A 61 -10.12 -6.74 7.83
CA ASP A 61 -9.38 -7.89 7.31
C ASP A 61 -8.35 -8.45 8.31
N PRO A 62 -7.36 -7.68 8.82
CA PRO A 62 -6.48 -8.20 9.88
C PRO A 62 -7.22 -8.48 11.17
N PHE A 63 -8.26 -7.72 11.49
CA PHE A 63 -9.10 -7.97 12.65
C PHE A 63 -9.89 -9.28 12.52
N GLY A 64 -10.35 -9.64 11.31
CA GLY A 64 -11.04 -10.90 11.00
C GLY A 64 -10.13 -12.07 10.66
N THR A 65 -8.80 -11.92 10.78
CA THR A 65 -7.82 -12.98 10.47
C THR A 65 -7.51 -13.82 11.70
N GLY A 66 -7.49 -15.14 11.53
CA GLY A 66 -7.25 -16.07 12.64
C GLY A 66 -8.29 -15.91 13.75
N LYS A 67 -7.84 -15.60 14.96
CA LYS A 67 -8.66 -15.29 16.13
C LYS A 67 -8.77 -13.77 16.39
N GLY A 68 -8.30 -12.92 15.46
CA GLY A 68 -8.38 -11.47 15.55
C GLY A 68 -7.11 -10.77 16.00
N ALA A 69 -6.70 -9.74 15.26
CA ALA A 69 -5.54 -8.91 15.57
C ALA A 69 -5.92 -7.53 16.10
N ARG A 70 -5.16 -6.99 17.05
CA ARG A 70 -5.24 -5.58 17.45
C ARG A 70 -4.59 -4.74 16.36
N LEU A 71 -5.30 -3.78 15.79
CA LEU A 71 -4.81 -2.93 14.72
C LEU A 71 -3.77 -1.93 15.24
N ILE A 72 -2.64 -1.80 14.54
CA ILE A 72 -1.49 -1.02 14.99
C ILE A 72 -1.15 0.17 14.08
N PHE A 73 -1.50 0.11 12.79
CA PHE A 73 -1.38 1.24 11.87
C PHE A 73 -2.19 1.08 10.59
N ASN A 74 -2.43 2.22 9.93
CA ASN A 74 -2.86 2.30 8.53
C ASN A 74 -1.72 2.82 7.65
N THR A 75 -1.76 2.46 6.35
CA THR A 75 -0.92 2.98 5.27
C THR A 75 -1.80 3.19 4.05
N ASP A 76 -1.76 4.38 3.44
CA ASP A 76 -2.72 4.75 2.43
C ASP A 76 -2.03 5.33 1.19
N VAL A 77 -2.36 4.79 0.00
CA VAL A 77 -1.79 5.22 -1.28
C VAL A 77 -2.92 5.62 -2.23
N PHE A 78 -2.79 6.78 -2.85
CA PHE A 78 -3.80 7.30 -3.75
C PHE A 78 -3.24 7.62 -5.12
N CYS A 79 -4.05 7.39 -6.17
CA CYS A 79 -3.74 7.85 -7.52
C CYS A 79 -4.89 8.72 -8.03
N PHE A 80 -4.59 9.97 -8.38
CA PHE A 80 -5.56 10.98 -8.81
C PHE A 80 -5.15 11.63 -10.12
N ALA A 81 -6.11 12.23 -10.84
CA ALA A 81 -5.82 13.23 -11.84
C ALA A 81 -5.40 14.56 -11.17
N ASP A 82 -4.84 15.48 -11.98
CA ASP A 82 -4.37 16.78 -11.50
C ASP A 82 -5.49 17.55 -10.75
N PRO A 83 -5.29 17.91 -9.46
CA PRO A 83 -6.28 18.66 -8.69
C PRO A 83 -6.51 20.08 -9.23
N PHE A 84 -5.64 20.59 -10.10
CA PHE A 84 -5.76 21.86 -10.80
C PHE A 84 -6.30 21.72 -12.22
N TYR A 85 -6.91 20.58 -12.54
CA TYR A 85 -7.47 20.29 -13.85
C TYR A 85 -8.47 21.38 -14.30
N ASP A 86 -8.20 22.02 -15.44
CA ASP A 86 -8.95 23.18 -15.93
C ASP A 86 -9.67 22.95 -17.30
N ARG A 87 -9.57 21.70 -17.81
CA ARG A 87 -10.20 21.30 -19.08
C ARG A 87 -11.64 20.83 -18.85
N PRO A 88 -12.51 20.84 -19.90
CA PRO A 88 -13.86 20.29 -19.78
C PRO A 88 -13.86 18.84 -19.30
N LEU A 89 -14.68 18.55 -18.30
CA LEU A 89 -14.82 17.21 -17.74
C LEU A 89 -15.78 16.37 -18.59
N PRO A 90 -15.48 15.08 -18.80
CA PRO A 90 -16.46 14.14 -19.32
C PRO A 90 -17.71 14.06 -18.45
N LYS A 91 -18.82 13.61 -19.02
CA LYS A 91 -20.11 13.51 -18.34
C LYS A 91 -20.00 12.66 -17.05
N ARG A 92 -20.59 13.11 -15.95
CA ARG A 92 -20.59 12.43 -14.63
C ARG A 92 -19.21 12.25 -13.94
N ILE A 93 -18.13 12.73 -14.50
CA ILE A 93 -16.85 12.77 -13.79
C ILE A 93 -16.85 13.96 -12.83
N LEU A 94 -16.51 13.70 -11.58
CA LEU A 94 -16.29 14.73 -10.58
C LEU A 94 -14.96 15.43 -10.83
N HIS A 95 -14.87 16.71 -10.47
CA HIS A 95 -13.61 17.44 -10.57
C HIS A 95 -12.51 16.76 -9.72
N PRO A 96 -11.29 16.56 -10.24
CA PRO A 96 -10.21 15.86 -9.52
C PRO A 96 -9.92 16.41 -8.14
N ARG A 97 -9.99 17.72 -7.94
CA ARG A 97 -9.83 18.33 -6.61
C ARG A 97 -10.90 17.86 -5.62
N ARG A 98 -12.16 17.73 -6.05
CA ARG A 98 -13.23 17.22 -5.19
C ARG A 98 -12.99 15.76 -4.80
N ILE A 99 -12.47 14.95 -5.75
CA ILE A 99 -12.10 13.56 -5.47
C ILE A 99 -10.95 13.52 -4.47
N TYR A 100 -9.90 14.28 -4.70
CA TYR A 100 -8.73 14.40 -3.83
C TYR A 100 -9.12 14.78 -2.39
N GLU A 101 -9.89 15.87 -2.22
CA GLU A 101 -10.32 16.36 -0.90
C GLU A 101 -11.25 15.36 -0.20
N GLY A 102 -12.23 14.80 -0.92
CA GLY A 102 -13.19 13.85 -0.35
C GLY A 102 -12.56 12.51 0.03
N VAL A 103 -11.67 11.97 -0.79
CA VAL A 103 -10.92 10.73 -0.47
C VAL A 103 -10.03 10.96 0.75
N ARG A 104 -9.25 12.03 0.77
CA ARG A 104 -8.42 12.39 1.93
C ARG A 104 -9.25 12.45 3.21
N GLU A 105 -10.38 13.16 3.19
CA GLU A 105 -11.25 13.33 4.36
C GLU A 105 -11.90 12.01 4.79
N GLY A 106 -12.35 11.19 3.84
CA GLY A 106 -12.98 9.90 4.14
C GLY A 106 -12.01 8.93 4.83
N VAL A 107 -10.80 8.80 4.32
CA VAL A 107 -9.76 7.95 4.92
C VAL A 107 -9.30 8.51 6.27
N GLU A 108 -9.11 9.82 6.39
CA GLU A 108 -8.81 10.50 7.66
C GLU A 108 -9.84 10.14 8.74
N HIS A 109 -11.12 10.37 8.45
CA HIS A 109 -12.19 10.09 9.41
C HIS A 109 -12.24 8.62 9.81
N GLY A 110 -12.02 7.70 8.87
CA GLY A 110 -12.01 6.26 9.15
C GLY A 110 -10.86 5.83 10.04
N GLY A 111 -9.64 6.32 9.79
CA GLY A 111 -8.45 6.04 10.60
C GLY A 111 -8.49 6.74 11.97
N ASN A 112 -8.64 8.06 11.98
CA ASN A 112 -8.62 8.88 13.20
C ASN A 112 -9.70 8.46 14.21
N LYS A 113 -10.95 8.28 13.75
CA LYS A 113 -12.07 7.88 14.63
C LYS A 113 -11.97 6.44 15.10
N SER A 114 -11.18 5.60 14.43
CA SER A 114 -10.87 4.24 14.88
C SER A 114 -9.69 4.18 15.87
N GLY A 115 -8.99 5.29 16.08
CA GLY A 115 -7.81 5.37 16.94
C GLY A 115 -6.62 4.57 16.39
N ILE A 116 -6.48 4.49 15.06
CA ILE A 116 -5.41 3.79 14.36
C ILE A 116 -4.53 4.83 13.67
N PRO A 117 -3.20 4.87 13.93
CA PRO A 117 -2.33 5.85 13.29
C PRO A 117 -2.13 5.54 11.80
N THR A 118 -2.25 6.56 10.93
CA THR A 118 -1.81 6.47 9.53
C THR A 118 -0.34 6.88 9.45
N VAL A 119 0.53 5.91 9.22
CA VAL A 119 1.98 6.09 9.44
C VAL A 119 2.79 6.24 8.16
N ASN A 120 2.22 5.88 7.01
CA ASN A 120 2.90 5.90 5.71
C ASN A 120 1.88 6.03 4.59
N GLY A 121 2.36 6.43 3.39
CA GLY A 121 1.57 6.48 2.18
C GLY A 121 2.23 7.32 1.10
N CYS A 122 1.61 7.38 -0.08
CA CYS A 122 2.01 8.29 -1.15
C CYS A 122 0.81 8.71 -1.99
N ILE A 123 0.99 9.74 -2.82
CA ILE A 123 -0.03 10.21 -3.75
C ILE A 123 0.61 10.38 -5.12
N VAL A 124 0.09 9.65 -6.11
CA VAL A 124 0.52 9.70 -7.50
C VAL A 124 -0.50 10.47 -8.34
N PHE A 125 -0.03 11.32 -9.24
CA PHE A 125 -0.87 12.12 -10.13
C PHE A 125 -0.59 11.76 -11.59
N ASP A 126 -1.66 11.38 -12.30
CA ASP A 126 -1.68 11.19 -13.76
C ASP A 126 -3.10 11.43 -14.26
N ASP A 127 -3.28 12.22 -15.32
CA ASP A 127 -4.60 12.59 -15.84
C ASP A 127 -5.44 11.38 -16.29
N ARG A 128 -4.84 10.21 -16.51
CA ARG A 128 -5.58 8.99 -16.82
C ARG A 128 -6.40 8.47 -15.64
N PHE A 129 -6.08 8.88 -14.42
CA PHE A 129 -6.90 8.60 -13.23
C PHE A 129 -8.16 9.49 -13.15
N LEU A 130 -8.38 10.39 -14.13
CA LEU A 130 -9.62 11.13 -14.27
C LEU A 130 -10.84 10.21 -14.40
N GLY A 131 -10.70 9.12 -15.16
CA GLY A 131 -11.76 8.14 -15.34
C GLY A 131 -12.10 7.36 -14.08
N LYS A 132 -11.08 7.01 -13.32
CA LYS A 132 -11.23 6.26 -12.06
C LYS A 132 -10.02 6.52 -11.17
N PRO A 133 -10.17 7.13 -9.99
CA PRO A 133 -9.09 7.23 -9.02
C PRO A 133 -8.74 5.85 -8.49
N LEU A 134 -7.51 5.66 -8.01
CA LEU A 134 -7.14 4.50 -7.22
C LEU A 134 -7.02 4.91 -5.76
N VAL A 135 -7.69 4.17 -4.90
CA VAL A 135 -7.72 4.39 -3.46
C VAL A 135 -7.32 3.09 -2.79
N TYR A 136 -6.06 3.00 -2.40
CA TYR A 136 -5.52 1.88 -1.64
C TYR A 136 -5.52 2.26 -0.17
N CYS A 137 -6.14 1.41 0.64
CA CYS A 137 -6.10 1.51 2.10
C CYS A 137 -5.44 0.24 2.64
N GLY A 138 -4.45 0.43 3.51
CA GLY A 138 -3.73 -0.67 4.12
C GLY A 138 -3.83 -0.61 5.65
N THR A 139 -3.77 -1.78 6.28
CA THR A 139 -3.78 -1.88 7.73
C THR A 139 -2.96 -3.06 8.22
N ALA A 140 -2.28 -2.88 9.33
CA ALA A 140 -1.59 -3.96 10.03
C ALA A 140 -2.14 -4.16 11.43
N GLY A 141 -2.04 -5.39 11.88
CA GLY A 141 -2.42 -5.81 13.21
C GLY A 141 -1.35 -6.63 13.90
N LEU A 142 -1.43 -6.68 15.22
CA LEU A 142 -0.63 -7.51 16.07
C LEU A 142 -1.54 -8.46 16.84
N MET A 143 -1.25 -9.77 16.80
CA MET A 143 -1.97 -10.76 17.59
C MET A 143 -0.99 -11.57 18.44
N PRO A 144 -1.37 -12.04 19.64
CA PRO A 144 -0.54 -12.98 20.40
C PRO A 144 -0.18 -14.19 19.53
N ALA A 145 1.01 -14.76 19.69
CA ALA A 145 1.39 -15.97 18.97
C ALA A 145 0.43 -17.13 19.28
N GLU A 146 0.01 -17.22 20.55
CA GLU A 146 -0.94 -18.20 21.06
C GLU A 146 -2.01 -17.53 21.92
N ILE A 147 -3.21 -18.12 21.92
CA ILE A 147 -4.33 -17.75 22.80
C ILE A 147 -4.82 -19.03 23.47
N LEU A 148 -4.75 -19.07 24.80
CA LEU A 148 -5.11 -20.24 25.62
C LEU A 148 -4.43 -21.55 25.14
N GLY A 149 -3.17 -21.46 24.71
CA GLY A 149 -2.38 -22.60 24.23
C GLY A 149 -2.65 -23.04 22.80
N GLU A 150 -3.46 -22.30 22.05
CA GLU A 150 -3.70 -22.56 20.62
C GLU A 150 -3.09 -21.46 19.74
N PRO A 151 -2.51 -21.78 18.57
CA PRO A 151 -2.00 -20.79 17.64
C PRO A 151 -3.10 -19.79 17.22
N SER A 152 -2.83 -18.51 17.37
CA SER A 152 -3.82 -17.44 17.14
C SER A 152 -4.20 -17.25 15.67
N HIS A 153 -3.29 -17.61 14.76
CA HIS A 153 -3.49 -17.48 13.31
C HIS A 153 -4.32 -18.59 12.67
N THR A 154 -4.74 -19.59 13.46
CA THR A 154 -5.56 -20.70 12.98
C THR A 154 -7.01 -20.52 13.36
N LYS A 155 -7.90 -20.90 12.45
CA LYS A 155 -9.34 -21.01 12.68
C LYS A 155 -9.71 -22.49 12.78
N SER A 156 -10.66 -22.80 13.66
CA SER A 156 -11.26 -24.13 13.74
C SER A 156 -12.77 -23.97 13.90
N ILE A 157 -13.55 -24.63 13.07
CA ILE A 157 -15.02 -24.60 13.11
C ILE A 157 -15.51 -26.02 13.15
N ARG A 158 -16.46 -26.30 14.05
CA ARG A 158 -17.01 -27.64 14.22
C ARG A 158 -18.50 -27.66 13.91
N PRO A 159 -19.03 -28.76 13.36
CA PRO A 159 -20.48 -28.94 13.30
C PRO A 159 -21.10 -28.75 14.70
N GLY A 160 -22.16 -27.95 14.78
CA GLY A 160 -22.81 -27.57 16.03
C GLY A 160 -22.37 -26.18 16.57
N ASP A 161 -21.25 -25.61 16.13
CA ASP A 161 -20.90 -24.22 16.48
C ASP A 161 -21.97 -23.25 15.93
N LEU A 162 -22.32 -22.25 16.73
CA LEU A 162 -23.31 -21.25 16.35
C LEU A 162 -22.73 -20.20 15.40
N VAL A 163 -23.48 -19.83 14.38
CA VAL A 163 -23.19 -18.68 13.53
C VAL A 163 -23.71 -17.43 14.21
N VAL A 164 -22.83 -16.55 14.66
CA VAL A 164 -23.19 -15.30 15.32
C VAL A 164 -22.69 -14.12 14.52
N MET A 165 -23.58 -13.17 14.22
CA MET A 165 -23.20 -11.88 13.63
C MET A 165 -23.15 -10.81 14.73
N THR A 166 -22.11 -9.97 14.69
CA THR A 166 -21.95 -8.83 15.62
C THR A 166 -21.75 -7.52 14.87
N GLY A 167 -22.08 -6.41 15.53
CA GLY A 167 -21.85 -5.06 15.04
C GLY A 167 -23.08 -4.39 14.45
N GLY A 168 -22.95 -3.76 13.29
CA GLY A 168 -24.00 -2.99 12.64
C GLY A 168 -25.15 -3.83 12.10
N ARG A 169 -26.26 -3.16 11.77
CA ARG A 169 -27.46 -3.79 11.21
C ARG A 169 -27.40 -3.87 9.68
N ILE A 170 -28.15 -4.79 9.10
CA ILE A 170 -28.23 -5.04 7.66
C ILE A 170 -29.19 -4.05 6.99
N GLY A 171 -28.73 -3.40 5.92
CA GLY A 171 -29.50 -2.54 5.02
C GLY A 171 -29.31 -2.94 3.56
N LYS A 172 -29.83 -2.16 2.61
CA LYS A 172 -29.59 -2.33 1.17
C LYS A 172 -28.23 -1.76 0.70
N ASP A 173 -27.55 -1.07 1.59
CA ASP A 173 -26.27 -0.45 1.33
C ASP A 173 -25.23 -1.52 0.92
N GLY A 174 -24.48 -1.20 -0.13
CA GLY A 174 -23.37 -2.01 -0.61
C GLY A 174 -23.74 -3.30 -1.34
N ILE A 175 -25.04 -3.59 -1.60
CA ILE A 175 -25.39 -4.75 -2.43
C ILE A 175 -24.72 -4.63 -3.80
N HIS A 176 -23.93 -5.64 -4.16
CA HIS A 176 -23.04 -5.67 -5.34
C HIS A 176 -21.92 -4.62 -5.33
N GLY A 177 -21.60 -4.00 -4.21
CA GLY A 177 -20.56 -2.98 -4.11
C GLY A 177 -19.18 -3.48 -4.53
N ALA A 178 -18.79 -4.67 -4.10
CA ALA A 178 -17.54 -5.29 -4.49
C ALA A 178 -17.51 -5.67 -5.98
N THR A 179 -18.60 -6.21 -6.53
CA THR A 179 -18.74 -6.47 -7.97
C THR A 179 -18.59 -5.19 -8.76
N PHE A 180 -19.27 -4.12 -8.31
CA PHE A 180 -19.20 -2.79 -8.93
C PHE A 180 -17.78 -2.19 -8.89
N SER A 181 -16.99 -2.49 -7.87
CA SER A 181 -15.58 -2.06 -7.78
C SER A 181 -14.71 -2.60 -8.92
N SER A 182 -15.10 -3.73 -9.53
CA SER A 182 -14.43 -4.38 -10.65
C SER A 182 -15.20 -4.27 -11.98
N GLU A 183 -16.10 -3.30 -12.11
CA GLU A 183 -16.81 -2.98 -13.35
C GLU A 183 -16.45 -1.58 -13.86
N GLU A 184 -16.61 -1.37 -15.18
CA GLU A 184 -16.46 -0.06 -15.80
C GLU A 184 -17.48 0.94 -15.21
N LEU A 185 -17.05 2.19 -15.00
CA LEU A 185 -17.99 3.27 -14.66
C LEU A 185 -18.79 3.67 -15.91
N HIS A 186 -20.10 3.60 -15.81
CA HIS A 186 -21.04 3.95 -16.88
C HIS A 186 -22.17 4.86 -16.38
N GLU A 187 -23.07 5.29 -17.30
CA GLU A 187 -24.08 6.30 -17.02
C GLU A 187 -25.08 5.89 -15.90
N ASP A 188 -25.39 4.60 -15.78
CA ASP A 188 -26.35 4.04 -14.81
C ASP A 188 -25.70 3.51 -13.53
N SER A 189 -24.40 3.78 -13.31
CA SER A 189 -23.69 3.32 -12.11
C SER A 189 -24.40 3.83 -10.84
N PRO A 190 -24.88 2.92 -9.96
CA PRO A 190 -25.74 3.31 -8.84
C PRO A 190 -24.91 3.89 -7.67
N VAL A 191 -25.21 5.11 -7.26
CA VAL A 191 -24.62 5.72 -6.04
C VAL A 191 -24.99 4.92 -4.79
N SER A 192 -26.11 4.22 -4.78
CA SER A 192 -26.53 3.32 -3.68
C SER A 192 -25.62 2.10 -3.46
N ALA A 193 -24.73 1.78 -4.41
CA ALA A 193 -23.70 0.77 -4.22
C ALA A 193 -22.57 1.25 -3.29
N VAL A 194 -22.49 2.55 -3.02
CA VAL A 194 -21.55 3.10 -2.03
C VAL A 194 -22.09 2.85 -0.65
N GLN A 195 -21.30 2.15 0.15
CA GLN A 195 -21.61 1.92 1.58
C GLN A 195 -21.19 3.17 2.37
N ILE A 196 -21.76 3.33 3.58
CA ILE A 196 -21.34 4.37 4.52
C ILE A 196 -20.81 3.68 5.77
N GLY A 197 -19.52 3.86 6.05
CA GLY A 197 -18.86 3.30 7.22
C GLY A 197 -19.17 4.09 8.49
N ASP A 198 -19.25 3.40 9.65
CA ASP A 198 -19.34 3.99 10.99
C ASP A 198 -18.16 3.53 11.86
N PRO A 199 -17.06 4.30 11.90
CA PRO A 199 -15.87 3.93 12.66
C PRO A 199 -16.12 3.72 14.15
N ILE A 200 -17.09 4.41 14.75
CA ILE A 200 -17.42 4.30 16.19
C ILE A 200 -18.04 2.94 16.49
N THR A 201 -19.01 2.52 15.69
CA THR A 201 -19.62 1.18 15.80
C THR A 201 -18.55 0.10 15.63
N GLN A 202 -17.65 0.25 14.64
CA GLN A 202 -16.54 -0.67 14.43
C GLN A 202 -15.57 -0.69 15.62
N LYS A 203 -15.22 0.46 16.19
CA LYS A 203 -14.32 0.54 17.35
C LYS A 203 -14.92 -0.16 18.57
N LYS A 204 -16.17 0.07 18.89
CA LYS A 204 -16.87 -0.63 20.00
C LYS A 204 -16.88 -2.14 19.78
N MET A 205 -17.22 -2.58 18.57
CA MET A 205 -17.21 -4.01 18.21
C MET A 205 -15.81 -4.62 18.31
N THR A 206 -14.78 -3.91 17.86
CA THR A 206 -13.38 -4.38 17.92
C THR A 206 -12.95 -4.58 19.38
N ASP A 207 -13.19 -3.61 20.25
CA ASP A 207 -12.82 -3.70 21.66
C ASP A 207 -13.54 -4.87 22.37
N PHE A 208 -14.83 -5.05 22.08
CA PHE A 208 -15.61 -6.19 22.58
C PHE A 208 -15.02 -7.53 22.12
N LEU A 209 -14.75 -7.67 20.82
CA LEU A 209 -14.30 -8.95 20.27
C LEU A 209 -12.89 -9.32 20.69
N LEU A 210 -11.99 -8.35 20.90
CA LEU A 210 -10.67 -8.61 21.47
C LEU A 210 -10.80 -9.16 22.92
N MET A 211 -11.70 -8.60 23.73
CA MET A 211 -11.96 -9.14 25.07
C MET A 211 -12.59 -10.54 25.02
N ALA A 212 -13.48 -10.81 24.10
CA ALA A 212 -14.10 -12.12 23.89
C ALA A 212 -13.05 -13.16 23.41
N ARG A 213 -12.14 -12.72 22.51
CA ARG A 213 -11.01 -13.51 22.06
C ARG A 213 -10.12 -14.00 23.23
N ASP A 214 -9.71 -13.05 24.07
CA ASP A 214 -8.78 -13.33 25.17
C ASP A 214 -9.40 -14.26 26.24
N ARG A 215 -10.74 -14.38 26.24
CA ARG A 215 -11.48 -15.34 27.06
C ARG A 215 -11.78 -16.65 26.33
N GLY A 216 -11.40 -16.80 25.06
CA GLY A 216 -11.68 -17.99 24.27
C GLY A 216 -13.15 -18.22 23.95
N LEU A 217 -13.96 -17.17 23.88
CA LEU A 217 -15.43 -17.29 23.70
C LEU A 217 -15.83 -17.69 22.28
N TYR A 218 -14.95 -17.57 21.29
CA TYR A 218 -15.20 -17.99 19.92
C TYR A 218 -14.00 -18.74 19.33
N ARG A 219 -14.26 -19.55 18.28
CA ARG A 219 -13.23 -20.38 17.59
C ARG A 219 -12.69 -19.73 16.35
N ALA A 220 -13.51 -18.96 15.64
CA ALA A 220 -13.17 -18.31 14.38
C ALA A 220 -13.95 -17.02 14.23
N ILE A 221 -13.39 -16.09 13.48
CA ILE A 221 -13.97 -14.79 13.14
C ILE A 221 -13.62 -14.44 11.69
N THR A 222 -14.56 -13.82 10.95
CA THR A 222 -14.31 -13.19 9.67
C THR A 222 -15.21 -11.97 9.51
N ASP A 223 -14.85 -11.05 8.62
CA ASP A 223 -15.69 -9.89 8.33
C ASP A 223 -16.81 -10.22 7.34
N ASN A 224 -17.85 -9.38 7.34
CA ASN A 224 -18.90 -9.38 6.34
C ASN A 224 -18.58 -8.30 5.29
N GLY A 225 -17.57 -8.54 4.49
CA GLY A 225 -17.14 -7.68 3.39
C GLY A 225 -17.95 -7.95 2.11
N ALA A 226 -17.25 -8.17 1.02
CA ALA A 226 -17.81 -8.51 -0.29
C ALA A 226 -18.78 -9.70 -0.21
N GLY A 227 -19.99 -9.55 -0.75
CA GLY A 227 -21.01 -10.60 -0.72
C GLY A 227 -21.67 -10.83 0.66
N GLY A 228 -21.33 -10.04 1.68
CA GLY A 228 -21.96 -10.05 3.00
C GLY A 228 -21.93 -11.41 3.69
N LEU A 229 -23.09 -11.88 4.18
CA LEU A 229 -23.21 -13.18 4.86
C LEU A 229 -22.98 -14.37 3.90
N SER A 230 -23.16 -14.21 2.60
CA SER A 230 -22.94 -15.32 1.65
C SER A 230 -21.48 -15.69 1.53
N SER A 231 -20.57 -14.70 1.56
CA SER A 231 -19.12 -14.98 1.55
C SER A 231 -18.61 -15.31 2.95
N SER A 232 -18.87 -14.49 3.95
CA SER A 232 -18.34 -14.70 5.31
C SER A 232 -18.69 -16.07 5.88
N VAL A 233 -19.98 -16.41 5.92
CA VAL A 233 -20.42 -17.70 6.45
C VAL A 233 -20.14 -18.83 5.46
N GLY A 234 -20.25 -18.58 4.14
CA GLY A 234 -19.92 -19.55 3.10
C GLY A 234 -18.46 -20.03 3.18
N GLU A 235 -17.51 -19.11 3.34
CA GLU A 235 -16.08 -19.44 3.52
C GLU A 235 -15.84 -20.21 4.83
N MET A 236 -16.42 -19.74 5.94
CA MET A 236 -16.33 -20.40 7.23
C MET A 236 -16.95 -21.82 7.18
N ALA A 237 -18.08 -21.99 6.48
CA ALA A 237 -18.74 -23.29 6.31
C ALA A 237 -17.87 -24.31 5.55
N GLY A 238 -16.90 -23.87 4.75
CA GLY A 238 -15.92 -24.75 4.12
C GLY A 238 -15.08 -25.54 5.13
N MET A 239 -14.89 -25.02 6.36
CA MET A 239 -14.11 -25.69 7.41
C MET A 239 -14.92 -26.76 8.16
N SER A 240 -16.24 -26.59 8.32
CA SER A 240 -17.13 -27.55 8.97
C SER A 240 -17.79 -28.55 8.02
N GLY A 241 -17.89 -28.19 6.74
CA GLY A 241 -18.58 -28.95 5.72
C GLY A 241 -20.00 -28.46 5.40
N GLY A 242 -20.44 -27.35 5.98
CA GLY A 242 -21.74 -26.74 5.68
C GLY A 242 -22.22 -25.77 6.75
N ALA A 243 -23.32 -25.05 6.46
CA ALA A 243 -24.01 -24.21 7.41
C ALA A 243 -25.51 -24.08 7.09
N GLU A 244 -26.30 -23.84 8.13
CA GLU A 244 -27.71 -23.45 8.03
C GLU A 244 -27.91 -22.07 8.65
N LEU A 245 -28.49 -21.12 7.90
CA LEU A 245 -28.83 -19.78 8.35
C LEU A 245 -30.36 -19.55 8.32
N ASP A 246 -30.89 -18.84 9.32
CA ASP A 246 -32.22 -18.26 9.28
C ASP A 246 -32.14 -16.73 9.26
N LEU A 247 -32.30 -16.16 8.07
CA LEU A 247 -32.21 -14.72 7.84
C LEU A 247 -33.34 -13.91 8.50
N LYS A 248 -34.42 -14.57 8.95
CA LYS A 248 -35.51 -13.90 9.69
C LYS A 248 -35.04 -13.31 11.02
N ASN A 249 -33.98 -13.90 11.59
CA ASN A 249 -33.38 -13.46 12.84
C ASN A 249 -32.38 -12.30 12.67
N ALA A 250 -32.02 -11.96 11.42
CA ALA A 250 -31.02 -10.92 11.15
C ALA A 250 -31.48 -9.54 11.60
N PRO A 251 -30.64 -8.76 12.31
CA PRO A 251 -30.99 -7.39 12.70
C PRO A 251 -30.94 -6.47 11.48
N LEU A 252 -32.06 -5.80 11.21
CA LEU A 252 -32.25 -4.94 10.05
C LEU A 252 -32.24 -3.47 10.41
N LYS A 253 -31.69 -2.61 9.53
CA LYS A 253 -31.79 -1.14 9.64
C LYS A 253 -33.26 -0.66 9.48
N TYR A 254 -34.01 -1.36 8.62
CA TYR A 254 -35.43 -1.08 8.33
C TYR A 254 -36.11 -2.34 7.79
N ALA A 255 -37.44 -2.37 7.91
CA ALA A 255 -38.26 -3.50 7.46
C ALA A 255 -38.37 -3.56 5.92
N GLY A 256 -38.73 -4.74 5.40
CA GLY A 256 -39.07 -4.94 3.98
C GLY A 256 -37.91 -5.40 3.07
N LEU A 257 -36.78 -5.79 3.64
CA LEU A 257 -35.69 -6.40 2.89
C LEU A 257 -36.08 -7.83 2.46
N ALA A 258 -35.81 -8.15 1.20
CA ALA A 258 -35.92 -9.52 0.70
C ALA A 258 -34.80 -10.42 1.24
N PRO A 259 -34.98 -11.74 1.34
CA PRO A 259 -33.95 -12.64 1.87
C PRO A 259 -32.59 -12.53 1.14
N TRP A 260 -32.59 -12.36 -0.17
CA TRP A 260 -31.36 -12.19 -0.94
C TRP A 260 -30.67 -10.84 -0.65
N GLU A 261 -31.44 -9.77 -0.37
CA GLU A 261 -30.88 -8.48 0.03
C GLU A 261 -30.20 -8.57 1.41
N ILE A 262 -30.79 -9.33 2.33
CA ILE A 262 -30.21 -9.60 3.65
C ILE A 262 -28.91 -10.40 3.53
N LEU A 263 -28.91 -11.44 2.70
CA LEU A 263 -27.78 -12.35 2.50
C LEU A 263 -26.57 -11.65 1.86
N LEU A 264 -26.84 -10.83 0.82
CA LEU A 264 -25.80 -10.21 -0.03
C LEU A 264 -25.44 -8.79 0.38
N SER A 265 -26.11 -8.22 1.40
CA SER A 265 -25.79 -6.87 1.90
C SER A 265 -24.33 -6.78 2.34
N GLU A 266 -23.64 -5.77 1.86
CA GLU A 266 -22.27 -5.42 2.26
C GLU A 266 -22.23 -4.26 3.25
N ALA A 267 -23.34 -4.03 3.99
CA ALA A 267 -23.39 -3.04 5.06
C ALA A 267 -22.21 -3.23 6.02
N GLN A 268 -21.52 -2.12 6.34
CA GLN A 268 -20.24 -2.14 7.05
C GLN A 268 -20.37 -2.52 8.53
N GLU A 269 -19.24 -2.60 9.24
CA GLU A 269 -19.10 -2.84 10.69
C GLU A 269 -19.74 -4.14 11.19
N ARG A 270 -19.67 -5.23 10.37
CA ARG A 270 -20.22 -6.53 10.76
C ARG A 270 -19.16 -7.61 10.71
N MET A 271 -19.17 -8.48 11.71
CA MET A 271 -18.32 -9.66 11.78
C MET A 271 -19.18 -10.91 11.99
N SER A 272 -18.79 -12.02 11.36
CA SER A 272 -19.35 -13.35 11.57
C SER A 272 -18.40 -14.20 12.40
N LEU A 273 -18.94 -14.93 13.39
CA LEU A 273 -18.19 -15.74 14.32
C LEU A 273 -18.73 -17.17 14.40
N ALA A 274 -17.83 -18.11 14.69
CA ALA A 274 -18.17 -19.46 15.10
C ALA A 274 -18.03 -19.57 16.62
N ILE A 275 -19.15 -19.74 17.33
CA ILE A 275 -19.19 -19.77 18.79
C ILE A 275 -19.65 -21.15 19.28
N PRO A 276 -18.88 -21.84 20.14
CA PRO A 276 -19.33 -23.05 20.80
C PRO A 276 -20.64 -22.80 21.58
N PRO A 277 -21.63 -23.70 21.52
CA PRO A 277 -22.89 -23.51 22.25
C PRO A 277 -22.69 -23.26 23.74
N GLU A 278 -21.69 -23.86 24.36
CA GLU A 278 -21.35 -23.70 25.78
C GLU A 278 -20.88 -22.28 26.14
N ASN A 279 -20.37 -21.50 25.19
CA ASN A 279 -19.86 -20.14 25.42
C ASN A 279 -20.87 -19.03 25.11
N ILE A 280 -22.03 -19.36 24.52
CA ILE A 280 -22.94 -18.33 23.96
C ILE A 280 -23.49 -17.38 25.03
N ASP A 281 -23.84 -17.89 26.21
CA ASP A 281 -24.43 -17.07 27.26
C ASP A 281 -23.45 -16.02 27.78
N GLU A 282 -22.17 -16.40 27.99
CA GLU A 282 -21.12 -15.48 28.40
C GLU A 282 -20.82 -14.46 27.29
N PHE A 283 -20.72 -14.92 26.03
CA PHE A 283 -20.51 -14.04 24.89
C PHE A 283 -21.60 -12.98 24.77
N MET A 284 -22.87 -13.38 24.84
CA MET A 284 -24.02 -12.46 24.77
C MET A 284 -24.11 -11.52 25.99
N ALA A 285 -23.68 -11.98 27.17
CA ALA A 285 -23.61 -11.12 28.37
C ALA A 285 -22.52 -10.06 28.21
N LEU A 286 -21.35 -10.41 27.67
CA LEU A 286 -20.28 -9.46 27.39
C LEU A 286 -20.68 -8.47 26.31
N ALA A 287 -21.33 -8.90 25.22
CA ALA A 287 -21.84 -8.04 24.16
C ALA A 287 -22.81 -6.96 24.72
N ARG A 288 -23.77 -7.38 25.53
CA ARG A 288 -24.69 -6.45 26.22
C ARG A 288 -23.98 -5.45 27.13
N LYS A 289 -22.96 -5.93 27.89
CA LYS A 289 -22.17 -5.06 28.79
C LYS A 289 -21.42 -3.98 28.02
N MET A 290 -20.94 -4.30 26.81
CA MET A 290 -20.18 -3.37 25.97
C MET A 290 -21.05 -2.64 24.92
N GLU A 291 -22.39 -2.82 25.03
CA GLU A 291 -23.36 -2.21 24.11
C GLU A 291 -23.10 -2.53 22.63
N VAL A 292 -22.72 -3.77 22.34
CA VAL A 292 -22.54 -4.29 20.97
C VAL A 292 -23.69 -5.22 20.65
N GLU A 293 -24.34 -5.01 19.49
CA GLU A 293 -25.39 -5.91 19.01
C GLU A 293 -24.76 -7.24 18.55
N ALA A 294 -25.30 -8.35 19.03
CA ALA A 294 -24.91 -9.71 18.64
C ALA A 294 -26.15 -10.57 18.44
N THR A 295 -26.20 -11.34 17.34
CA THR A 295 -27.39 -12.13 16.97
C THR A 295 -26.98 -13.49 16.44
N ILE A 296 -27.61 -14.55 16.95
CA ILE A 296 -27.47 -15.90 16.42
C ILE A 296 -28.27 -16.00 15.13
N LEU A 297 -27.59 -16.30 14.02
CA LEU A 297 -28.20 -16.44 12.70
C LEU A 297 -28.40 -17.90 12.29
N GLY A 298 -27.70 -18.84 12.93
CA GLY A 298 -27.76 -20.24 12.53
C GLY A 298 -26.70 -21.11 13.16
N THR A 299 -26.34 -22.19 12.48
CA THR A 299 -25.40 -23.21 13.00
C THR A 299 -24.53 -23.74 11.86
N PHE A 300 -23.27 -24.01 12.14
CA PHE A 300 -22.36 -24.74 11.25
C PHE A 300 -22.68 -26.23 11.28
N THR A 301 -22.66 -26.88 10.10
CA THR A 301 -23.05 -28.28 9.94
C THR A 301 -21.98 -29.03 9.12
N ASP A 302 -22.13 -30.35 8.98
CA ASP A 302 -21.37 -31.22 8.09
C ASP A 302 -22.23 -31.74 6.90
N SER A 303 -23.30 -31.02 6.58
CA SER A 303 -24.33 -31.45 5.60
C SER A 303 -23.87 -31.43 4.12
N GLY A 304 -22.70 -30.85 3.81
CA GLY A 304 -22.27 -30.59 2.44
C GLY A 304 -23.04 -29.44 1.77
N LYS A 305 -23.89 -28.71 2.52
CA LYS A 305 -24.78 -27.67 2.00
C LYS A 305 -24.60 -26.35 2.72
N PHE A 306 -24.75 -25.28 1.97
CA PHE A 306 -25.01 -23.95 2.47
C PHE A 306 -26.52 -23.68 2.34
N HIS A 307 -27.26 -23.87 3.44
CA HIS A 307 -28.71 -23.81 3.49
C HIS A 307 -29.18 -22.50 4.11
N ILE A 308 -29.88 -21.70 3.33
CA ILE A 308 -30.41 -20.39 3.70
C ILE A 308 -31.91 -20.49 3.84
N ARG A 309 -32.42 -20.10 5.02
CA ARG A 309 -33.83 -20.06 5.34
C ARG A 309 -34.32 -18.64 5.62
N TYR A 310 -35.60 -18.43 5.49
CA TYR A 310 -36.32 -17.27 6.00
C TYR A 310 -37.57 -17.76 6.75
N GLY A 311 -37.40 -17.99 8.03
CA GLY A 311 -38.35 -18.72 8.85
C GLY A 311 -38.51 -20.17 8.38
N GLU A 312 -39.73 -20.60 8.04
CA GLU A 312 -40.00 -21.96 7.58
C GLU A 312 -39.65 -22.23 6.08
N LYS A 313 -39.34 -21.16 5.32
CA LYS A 313 -39.09 -21.28 3.88
C LYS A 313 -37.61 -21.36 3.58
N THR A 314 -37.21 -22.30 2.72
CA THR A 314 -35.87 -22.30 2.11
C THR A 314 -35.79 -21.18 1.08
N ALA A 315 -34.86 -20.27 1.28
CA ALA A 315 -34.53 -19.19 0.33
C ALA A 315 -33.47 -19.63 -0.70
N ALA A 316 -32.46 -20.39 -0.25
CA ALA A 316 -31.44 -21.00 -1.11
C ALA A 316 -30.86 -22.25 -0.44
N CYS A 317 -30.38 -23.20 -1.26
CA CYS A 317 -29.62 -24.36 -0.77
C CYS A 317 -28.60 -24.75 -1.83
N LEU A 318 -27.33 -24.50 -1.54
CA LEU A 318 -26.22 -24.68 -2.47
C LEU A 318 -25.28 -25.78 -1.99
N ASP A 319 -24.70 -26.52 -2.93
CA ASP A 319 -23.60 -27.42 -2.60
C ASP A 319 -22.35 -26.63 -2.28
N MET A 320 -21.63 -27.03 -1.21
CA MET A 320 -20.39 -26.39 -0.81
C MET A 320 -19.34 -26.46 -1.93
N THR A 321 -19.24 -27.57 -2.65
CA THR A 321 -18.35 -27.71 -3.80
C THR A 321 -18.71 -26.75 -4.93
N PHE A 322 -20.02 -26.57 -5.22
CA PHE A 322 -20.46 -25.61 -6.23
C PHE A 322 -20.13 -24.18 -5.81
N LEU A 323 -20.31 -23.86 -4.54
CA LEU A 323 -20.04 -22.51 -3.99
C LEU A 323 -18.55 -22.12 -4.12
N HIS A 324 -17.65 -23.06 -3.85
CA HIS A 324 -16.20 -22.79 -3.82
C HIS A 324 -15.49 -23.05 -5.16
N ASP A 325 -15.88 -24.07 -5.92
CA ASP A 325 -15.17 -24.53 -7.10
C ASP A 325 -15.98 -24.39 -8.41
N GLY A 326 -17.19 -23.80 -8.35
CA GLY A 326 -18.14 -23.73 -9.46
C GLY A 326 -17.82 -22.72 -10.56
N VAL A 327 -16.78 -21.90 -10.41
CA VAL A 327 -16.43 -20.84 -11.37
C VAL A 327 -15.70 -21.43 -12.58
N PRO A 328 -16.24 -21.27 -13.83
CA PRO A 328 -15.57 -21.73 -15.04
C PRO A 328 -14.23 -21.02 -15.28
N GLN A 329 -13.21 -21.78 -15.68
CA GLN A 329 -11.92 -21.20 -16.06
C GLN A 329 -11.98 -20.53 -17.43
N MET A 330 -11.62 -19.26 -17.52
CA MET A 330 -11.46 -18.53 -18.77
C MET A 330 -10.11 -18.87 -19.42
N LYS A 331 -10.12 -19.09 -20.74
CA LYS A 331 -8.90 -19.23 -21.56
C LYS A 331 -8.67 -17.94 -22.33
N LEU A 332 -7.67 -17.18 -21.94
CA LEU A 332 -7.35 -15.88 -22.53
C LEU A 332 -6.04 -15.96 -23.32
N THR A 333 -5.87 -15.03 -24.28
CA THR A 333 -4.66 -14.93 -25.12
C THR A 333 -3.98 -13.58 -24.86
N ALA A 334 -2.71 -13.62 -24.48
CA ALA A 334 -1.86 -12.44 -24.33
C ALA A 334 -0.95 -12.24 -25.56
N ARG A 335 -0.87 -11.00 -26.06
CA ARG A 335 0.01 -10.65 -27.18
C ARG A 335 0.79 -9.38 -26.85
N TRP A 336 2.08 -9.52 -26.60
CA TRP A 336 2.96 -8.37 -26.34
C TRP A 336 3.49 -7.77 -27.64
N VAL A 337 3.37 -6.44 -27.74
CA VAL A 337 4.01 -5.63 -28.79
C VAL A 337 4.67 -4.46 -28.08
N PRO A 338 6.00 -4.34 -28.08
CA PRO A 338 6.69 -3.24 -27.40
C PRO A 338 6.24 -1.89 -27.97
N PRO A 339 5.75 -0.96 -27.14
CA PRO A 339 5.44 0.39 -27.61
C PRO A 339 6.72 1.13 -27.99
N ARG A 340 6.59 2.14 -28.84
CA ARG A 340 7.68 3.04 -29.20
C ARG A 340 7.18 4.48 -29.13
N HIS A 341 7.94 5.31 -28.43
CA HIS A 341 7.68 6.72 -28.24
C HIS A 341 8.70 7.56 -29.02
N PRO A 342 8.37 8.81 -29.38
CA PRO A 342 9.34 9.75 -29.92
C PRO A 342 10.54 9.92 -28.96
N GLU A 343 11.74 9.95 -29.51
CA GLU A 343 12.93 10.28 -28.71
C GLU A 343 12.89 11.74 -28.28
N PRO A 344 13.16 12.02 -27.00
CA PRO A 344 13.17 13.39 -26.51
C PRO A 344 14.27 14.23 -27.15
N GLY A 345 13.90 15.42 -27.62
CA GLY A 345 14.84 16.36 -28.25
C GLY A 345 14.63 17.76 -27.68
N PHE A 346 15.35 18.10 -26.60
CA PHE A 346 15.34 19.43 -26.00
C PHE A 346 16.74 19.80 -25.49
N PRO A 347 17.07 21.13 -25.41
CA PRO A 347 18.36 21.58 -24.95
C PRO A 347 18.53 21.35 -23.44
N GLU A 348 19.78 21.32 -22.99
CA GLU A 348 20.08 21.37 -21.55
C GLU A 348 19.51 22.66 -20.92
N PRO A 349 19.11 22.63 -19.65
CA PRO A 349 18.68 23.83 -18.93
C PRO A 349 19.73 24.93 -18.95
N ALA A 350 19.33 26.15 -19.26
CA ALA A 350 20.19 27.30 -19.11
C ALA A 350 20.42 27.71 -17.64
N ASP A 351 19.53 27.28 -16.74
CA ASP A 351 19.53 27.53 -15.31
C ASP A 351 19.04 26.27 -14.57
N TYR A 352 19.96 25.54 -13.99
CA TYR A 352 19.68 24.31 -13.23
C TYR A 352 18.98 24.55 -11.88
N GLY A 353 19.17 25.72 -11.27
CA GLY A 353 18.44 26.11 -10.06
C GLY A 353 16.94 26.26 -10.32
N LYS A 354 16.61 26.92 -11.45
CA LYS A 354 15.20 27.02 -11.88
C LYS A 354 14.63 25.66 -12.27
N ALA A 355 15.41 24.81 -12.95
CA ALA A 355 14.98 23.47 -13.34
C ALA A 355 14.71 22.59 -12.10
N LEU A 356 15.58 22.59 -11.11
CA LEU A 356 15.40 21.83 -9.86
C LEU A 356 14.17 22.34 -9.07
N LYS A 357 13.99 23.64 -8.93
CA LYS A 357 12.79 24.21 -8.28
C LYS A 357 11.51 23.85 -9.00
N ALA A 358 11.51 23.82 -10.35
CA ALA A 358 10.37 23.35 -11.12
C ALA A 358 10.10 21.87 -10.90
N MET A 359 11.15 21.04 -10.81
CA MET A 359 11.05 19.61 -10.52
C MET A 359 10.49 19.37 -9.10
N LEU A 360 11.02 20.03 -8.08
CA LEU A 360 10.54 19.95 -6.70
C LEU A 360 9.06 20.35 -6.56
N GLY A 361 8.58 21.28 -7.39
CA GLY A 361 7.19 21.71 -7.41
C GLY A 361 6.24 20.80 -8.18
N ARG A 362 6.70 19.71 -8.82
CA ARG A 362 5.82 18.77 -9.54
C ARG A 362 4.93 17.98 -8.58
N LEU A 363 3.70 17.69 -9.00
CA LEU A 363 2.69 17.03 -8.14
C LEU A 363 3.17 15.70 -7.53
N ASN A 364 3.92 14.88 -8.27
CA ASN A 364 4.41 13.59 -7.77
C ASN A 364 5.55 13.77 -6.74
N ILE A 365 6.32 14.85 -6.82
CA ILE A 365 7.48 15.12 -5.98
C ILE A 365 7.13 16.03 -4.80
N CYS A 366 6.35 17.10 -5.01
CA CYS A 366 6.09 18.13 -4.01
C CYS A 366 5.52 17.56 -2.69
N SER A 367 5.66 18.36 -1.62
CA SER A 367 5.19 18.01 -0.29
C SER A 367 3.71 17.61 -0.26
N LYS A 368 3.42 16.54 0.46
CA LYS A 368 2.06 16.10 0.80
C LYS A 368 1.68 16.50 2.24
N GLU A 369 2.39 17.46 2.84
CA GLU A 369 2.21 17.90 4.22
C GLU A 369 0.76 18.28 4.53
N SER A 370 0.06 18.96 3.59
CA SER A 370 -1.35 19.34 3.74
C SER A 370 -2.29 18.13 3.93
N VAL A 371 -1.92 16.95 3.43
CA VAL A 371 -2.62 15.69 3.67
C VAL A 371 -2.15 15.05 4.96
N VAL A 372 -0.85 14.87 5.13
CA VAL A 372 -0.25 14.16 6.29
C VAL A 372 -0.67 14.79 7.62
N ARG A 373 -0.77 16.13 7.69
CA ARG A 373 -1.16 16.86 8.92
C ARG A 373 -2.60 16.66 9.35
N GLN A 374 -3.46 16.09 8.49
CA GLN A 374 -4.85 15.78 8.82
C GLN A 374 -4.98 14.41 9.50
N TYR A 375 -4.04 13.52 9.26
CA TYR A 375 -4.05 12.16 9.81
C TYR A 375 -3.38 12.10 11.17
N ASP A 376 -3.99 11.37 12.11
CA ASP A 376 -3.34 10.98 13.36
C ASP A 376 -2.24 9.95 13.03
N HIS A 377 -0.99 10.31 13.19
CA HIS A 377 0.15 9.42 12.93
C HIS A 377 0.98 9.09 14.17
N GLU A 378 0.54 9.56 15.36
CA GLU A 378 1.22 9.31 16.64
C GLU A 378 0.31 8.63 17.68
N VAL A 379 -0.97 8.47 17.40
CA VAL A 379 -1.91 7.76 18.29
C VAL A 379 -1.42 6.33 18.56
N GLN A 380 -1.68 5.79 19.72
CA GLN A 380 -1.11 4.55 20.32
C GLN A 380 0.36 4.69 20.77
N GLY A 381 1.06 5.81 20.53
CA GLY A 381 2.37 6.11 21.09
C GLY A 381 3.54 5.30 20.53
N GLY A 382 3.35 4.57 19.43
CA GLY A 382 4.36 3.66 18.84
C GLY A 382 5.22 4.24 17.72
N SER A 383 4.93 5.44 17.21
CA SER A 383 5.63 6.02 16.06
C SER A 383 7.07 6.40 16.37
N VAL A 384 8.02 5.87 15.60
CA VAL A 384 9.47 6.12 15.74
C VAL A 384 10.00 6.90 14.55
N VAL A 385 9.84 6.39 13.32
CA VAL A 385 10.06 7.16 12.09
C VAL A 385 8.68 7.51 11.54
N LYS A 386 8.40 8.81 11.49
CA LYS A 386 7.10 9.37 11.13
C LYS A 386 7.00 9.63 9.62
N PRO A 387 5.80 9.89 9.10
CA PRO A 387 5.63 10.22 7.68
C PRO A 387 6.31 11.54 7.26
N LEU A 388 6.56 12.44 8.21
CA LEU A 388 7.37 13.64 8.03
C LEU A 388 8.53 13.63 9.04
N VAL A 389 9.74 13.86 8.54
CA VAL A 389 11.00 13.83 9.31
C VAL A 389 11.81 15.13 9.14
N GLY A 390 13.04 15.14 9.64
CA GLY A 390 13.91 16.30 9.60
C GLY A 390 13.77 17.22 10.81
N VAL A 391 14.57 18.28 10.84
CA VAL A 391 14.67 19.19 12.01
C VAL A 391 13.37 19.92 12.34
N ALA A 392 12.50 20.14 11.35
CA ALA A 392 11.20 20.77 11.51
C ALA A 392 10.03 19.79 11.41
N ASN A 393 10.28 18.49 11.25
CA ASN A 393 9.29 17.43 10.99
C ASN A 393 8.36 17.78 9.80
N ASP A 394 8.94 18.24 8.71
CA ASP A 394 8.24 18.67 7.50
C ASP A 394 8.95 18.24 6.20
N GLY A 395 10.00 17.43 6.29
CA GLY A 395 10.65 16.73 5.16
C GLY A 395 10.02 15.36 4.91
N PRO A 396 10.22 14.76 3.72
CA PRO A 396 9.66 13.46 3.37
C PRO A 396 10.33 12.32 4.16
N SER A 397 9.73 11.13 4.14
CA SER A 397 10.27 9.92 4.77
C SER A 397 10.18 8.73 3.82
N ASP A 398 11.21 7.90 3.77
CA ASP A 398 11.27 6.71 2.90
C ASP A 398 10.32 5.60 3.40
N ALA A 399 10.30 5.37 4.70
CA ALA A 399 9.48 4.34 5.34
C ALA A 399 9.05 4.78 6.74
N ALA A 400 7.99 4.17 7.26
CA ALA A 400 7.64 4.32 8.68
C ALA A 400 8.26 3.21 9.53
N VAL A 401 8.63 3.55 10.76
CA VAL A 401 9.06 2.61 11.79
C VAL A 401 8.19 2.78 13.02
N ILE A 402 7.63 1.69 13.50
CA ILE A 402 6.67 1.66 14.60
C ILE A 402 7.15 0.66 15.65
N ARG A 403 6.96 1.00 16.92
CA ARG A 403 7.18 0.15 18.09
C ARG A 403 5.83 -0.32 18.64
N PRO A 404 5.29 -1.46 18.20
CA PRO A 404 3.92 -1.86 18.53
C PRO A 404 3.74 -2.39 19.94
N VAL A 405 4.84 -2.82 20.58
CA VAL A 405 4.93 -3.27 21.97
C VAL A 405 5.83 -2.32 22.72
N LEU A 406 5.26 -1.48 23.59
CA LEU A 406 5.98 -0.35 24.21
C LEU A 406 7.07 -0.78 25.21
N GLU A 407 7.02 -2.00 25.69
CA GLU A 407 8.02 -2.62 26.58
C GLU A 407 9.23 -3.20 25.83
N SER A 408 9.15 -3.33 24.50
CA SER A 408 10.22 -3.82 23.62
C SER A 408 10.77 -2.70 22.73
N PHE A 409 12.02 -2.82 22.29
CA PHE A 409 12.59 -1.97 21.22
C PHE A 409 12.49 -2.62 19.84
N GLU A 410 11.92 -3.80 19.73
CA GLU A 410 11.60 -4.39 18.43
C GLU A 410 10.52 -3.56 17.74
N GLY A 411 10.65 -3.39 16.44
CA GLY A 411 9.73 -2.60 15.65
C GLY A 411 9.28 -3.24 14.37
N VAL A 412 8.29 -2.59 13.77
CA VAL A 412 7.74 -2.90 12.45
C VAL A 412 8.12 -1.78 11.49
N VAL A 413 8.60 -2.14 10.31
CA VAL A 413 8.84 -1.23 9.19
C VAL A 413 7.76 -1.46 8.15
N VAL A 414 7.21 -0.38 7.58
CA VAL A 414 6.30 -0.42 6.44
C VAL A 414 6.75 0.58 5.39
N ALA A 415 6.77 0.12 4.13
CA ALA A 415 7.10 0.94 2.96
C ALA A 415 6.29 0.47 1.75
N ASN A 416 6.25 1.29 0.70
CA ASN A 416 5.60 0.97 -0.55
C ASN A 416 6.42 1.46 -1.75
N GLY A 417 6.06 0.95 -2.95
CA GLY A 417 6.60 1.39 -4.22
C GLY A 417 5.51 1.33 -5.30
N ILE A 418 5.46 2.34 -6.17
CA ILE A 418 4.44 2.49 -7.20
C ILE A 418 4.91 3.39 -8.34
N CYS A 419 5.06 2.85 -9.55
CA CYS A 419 5.66 3.52 -10.70
C CYS A 419 4.78 3.42 -11.97
N PRO A 420 3.50 3.87 -11.98
CA PRO A 420 2.55 3.55 -13.07
C PRO A 420 3.00 4.08 -14.44
N ARG A 421 3.71 5.19 -14.53
CA ARG A 421 4.17 5.78 -15.79
C ARG A 421 5.15 4.92 -16.56
N TYR A 422 5.93 4.09 -15.88
CA TYR A 422 6.86 3.17 -16.54
C TYR A 422 6.14 2.10 -17.35
N SER A 423 4.85 1.81 -17.04
CA SER A 423 4.02 0.88 -17.81
C SER A 423 3.74 1.35 -19.25
N ASP A 424 3.91 2.64 -19.56
CA ASP A 424 3.78 3.19 -20.91
C ASP A 424 4.88 2.65 -21.83
N ILE A 425 6.00 2.18 -21.26
CA ILE A 425 7.12 1.59 -21.99
C ILE A 425 7.13 0.07 -21.79
N ASP A 426 7.10 -0.40 -20.54
CA ASP A 426 7.09 -1.83 -20.23
C ASP A 426 6.58 -2.12 -18.82
N ALA A 427 5.45 -2.84 -18.72
CA ALA A 427 4.86 -3.23 -17.45
C ALA A 427 5.74 -4.19 -16.61
N TRP A 428 6.69 -4.92 -17.23
CA TRP A 428 7.69 -5.71 -16.51
C TRP A 428 8.59 -4.80 -15.68
N HIS A 429 9.16 -3.77 -16.33
CA HIS A 429 10.02 -2.81 -15.65
C HIS A 429 9.25 -1.95 -14.63
N MET A 430 8.00 -1.57 -14.94
CA MET A 430 7.13 -0.89 -13.98
C MET A 430 6.99 -1.70 -12.68
N ALA A 431 6.64 -2.98 -12.79
CA ALA A 431 6.48 -3.84 -11.63
C ALA A 431 7.81 -4.10 -10.91
N ALA A 432 8.90 -4.31 -11.65
CA ALA A 432 10.24 -4.48 -11.08
C ALA A 432 10.67 -3.25 -10.28
N CYS A 433 10.43 -2.03 -10.81
CA CYS A 433 10.76 -0.77 -10.12
C CYS A 433 9.90 -0.57 -8.87
N ALA A 434 8.59 -0.85 -8.92
CA ALA A 434 7.72 -0.75 -7.75
C ALA A 434 8.15 -1.70 -6.62
N ILE A 435 8.56 -2.92 -6.93
CA ILE A 435 9.08 -3.88 -5.95
C ILE A 435 10.42 -3.40 -5.37
N ASP A 436 11.32 -2.96 -6.23
CA ASP A 436 12.63 -2.45 -5.83
C ASP A 436 12.50 -1.22 -4.93
N GLU A 437 11.63 -0.28 -5.28
CA GLU A 437 11.35 0.93 -4.50
C GLU A 437 10.82 0.61 -3.10
N ALA A 438 9.84 -0.28 -2.97
CA ALA A 438 9.31 -0.68 -1.67
C ALA A 438 10.39 -1.30 -0.78
N VAL A 439 11.22 -2.20 -1.33
CA VAL A 439 12.32 -2.84 -0.61
C VAL A 439 13.42 -1.83 -0.27
N ARG A 440 13.78 -0.96 -1.21
CA ARG A 440 14.80 0.09 -1.04
C ARG A 440 14.40 1.08 0.07
N ASN A 441 13.14 1.53 0.08
CA ASN A 441 12.60 2.41 1.12
C ASN A 441 12.67 1.77 2.50
N ALA A 442 12.31 0.50 2.63
CA ALA A 442 12.44 -0.23 3.89
C ALA A 442 13.92 -0.37 4.34
N VAL A 443 14.83 -0.61 3.39
CA VAL A 443 16.27 -0.69 3.66
C VAL A 443 16.84 0.66 4.10
N ALA A 444 16.35 1.78 3.54
CA ALA A 444 16.82 3.12 3.86
C ALA A 444 16.68 3.46 5.35
N VAL A 445 15.71 2.89 6.06
CA VAL A 445 15.54 3.04 7.52
C VAL A 445 16.24 1.95 8.35
N GLY A 446 16.85 0.94 7.69
CA GLY A 446 17.72 -0.06 8.34
C GLY A 446 17.12 -1.44 8.55
N VAL A 447 15.99 -1.78 7.92
CA VAL A 447 15.42 -3.15 8.00
C VAL A 447 16.30 -4.17 7.26
N SER A 448 16.36 -5.41 7.77
CA SER A 448 16.96 -6.53 7.07
C SER A 448 15.94 -7.20 6.14
N LEU A 449 16.37 -7.58 4.92
CA LEU A 449 15.52 -8.30 3.98
C LEU A 449 15.07 -9.69 4.47
N GLU A 450 15.81 -10.28 5.40
CA GLU A 450 15.55 -11.63 5.93
C GLU A 450 14.19 -11.78 6.63
N ARG A 451 13.61 -10.67 7.08
CA ARG A 451 12.32 -10.60 7.77
C ARG A 451 11.40 -9.57 7.12
N LEU A 452 11.43 -9.48 5.78
CA LEU A 452 10.58 -8.61 4.99
C LEU A 452 9.58 -9.44 4.19
N ALA A 453 8.30 -9.14 4.33
CA ALA A 453 7.21 -9.72 3.54
C ALA A 453 6.57 -8.66 2.64
N GLY A 454 6.01 -9.09 1.51
CA GLY A 454 5.37 -8.22 0.53
C GLY A 454 3.88 -8.49 0.36
N LEU A 455 3.19 -7.49 -0.17
CA LEU A 455 1.83 -7.58 -0.70
C LEU A 455 1.81 -6.96 -2.08
N ASP A 456 1.15 -7.64 -3.02
CA ASP A 456 0.94 -7.16 -4.38
C ASP A 456 -0.51 -6.69 -4.57
N ASN A 457 -0.66 -5.46 -5.07
CA ASN A 457 -1.97 -4.86 -5.37
C ASN A 457 -2.00 -4.39 -6.80
N PHE A 458 -2.60 -5.19 -7.69
CA PHE A 458 -2.79 -4.86 -9.09
C PHE A 458 -4.05 -4.04 -9.30
N CYS A 459 -3.92 -2.89 -9.96
CA CYS A 459 -5.04 -2.15 -10.53
C CYS A 459 -4.85 -2.06 -12.04
N TRP A 460 -5.80 -2.62 -12.79
CA TRP A 460 -5.70 -2.77 -14.24
C TRP A 460 -6.96 -2.33 -14.95
N CYS A 461 -6.80 -1.79 -16.16
CA CYS A 461 -7.88 -1.64 -17.11
C CYS A 461 -8.38 -3.01 -17.59
N ASP A 462 -9.49 -3.08 -18.33
CA ASP A 462 -10.05 -4.37 -18.80
C ASP A 462 -9.05 -5.12 -19.70
N PRO A 463 -8.52 -6.28 -19.28
CA PRO A 463 -7.57 -7.08 -20.06
C PRO A 463 -8.25 -8.10 -20.97
N VAL A 464 -9.58 -8.13 -21.05
CA VAL A 464 -10.33 -9.11 -21.85
C VAL A 464 -10.63 -8.54 -23.23
N GLN A 465 -10.15 -9.23 -24.27
CA GLN A 465 -10.41 -8.86 -25.66
C GLN A 465 -11.91 -8.87 -25.98
N SER A 466 -12.43 -7.76 -26.42
CA SER A 466 -13.83 -7.59 -26.83
C SER A 466 -13.97 -6.43 -27.84
N GLU A 467 -15.18 -6.19 -28.35
CA GLU A 467 -15.48 -5.02 -29.18
C GLU A 467 -15.23 -3.71 -28.40
N LYS A 468 -15.51 -3.69 -27.09
CA LYS A 468 -15.26 -2.53 -26.20
C LYS A 468 -13.78 -2.41 -25.80
N THR A 469 -13.01 -3.47 -25.91
CA THR A 469 -11.59 -3.53 -25.53
C THR A 469 -10.79 -4.17 -26.67
N PRO A 470 -10.62 -3.48 -27.81
CA PRO A 470 -9.91 -4.02 -28.98
C PRO A 470 -8.41 -4.25 -28.74
N ASP A 471 -7.85 -3.71 -27.67
CA ASP A 471 -6.48 -3.85 -27.20
C ASP A 471 -6.33 -4.84 -26.01
N GLY A 472 -7.37 -5.63 -25.72
CA GLY A 472 -7.39 -6.55 -24.58
C GLY A 472 -6.23 -7.56 -24.56
N HIS A 473 -5.85 -8.13 -25.71
CA HIS A 473 -4.68 -9.01 -25.81
C HIS A 473 -3.38 -8.34 -25.40
N TYR A 474 -3.21 -7.06 -25.71
CA TYR A 474 -2.05 -6.27 -25.30
C TYR A 474 -2.09 -5.96 -23.80
N LYS A 475 -3.24 -5.49 -23.29
CA LYS A 475 -3.44 -5.21 -21.85
C LYS A 475 -3.22 -6.45 -20.99
N LEU A 476 -3.68 -7.62 -21.47
CA LEU A 476 -3.39 -8.90 -20.80
C LEU A 476 -1.91 -9.22 -20.83
N ALA A 477 -1.22 -8.95 -21.94
CA ALA A 477 0.22 -9.16 -22.03
C ALA A 477 1.02 -8.26 -21.07
N GLN A 478 0.59 -7.02 -20.86
CA GLN A 478 1.16 -6.15 -19.82
C GLN A 478 0.98 -6.78 -18.42
N LEU A 479 -0.21 -7.32 -18.10
CA LEU A 479 -0.49 -7.97 -16.82
C LEU A 479 0.39 -9.22 -16.62
N VAL A 480 0.52 -10.06 -17.65
CA VAL A 480 1.42 -11.23 -17.61
C VAL A 480 2.87 -10.82 -17.36
N ARG A 481 3.35 -9.77 -18.05
CA ARG A 481 4.71 -9.24 -17.87
C ARG A 481 4.95 -8.72 -16.46
N ALA A 482 4.02 -7.98 -15.89
CA ALA A 482 4.11 -7.49 -14.52
C ALA A 482 4.14 -8.64 -13.49
N ASN A 483 3.33 -9.67 -13.69
CA ASN A 483 3.36 -10.89 -12.86
C ASN A 483 4.66 -11.66 -12.96
N LEU A 484 5.30 -11.71 -14.14
CA LEU A 484 6.62 -12.31 -14.30
C LEU A 484 7.69 -11.54 -13.49
N ALA A 485 7.67 -10.21 -13.54
CA ALA A 485 8.57 -9.38 -12.73
C ALA A 485 8.33 -9.61 -11.23
N LEU A 486 7.06 -9.66 -10.79
CA LEU A 486 6.71 -9.98 -9.41
C LEU A 486 7.31 -11.31 -8.97
N TYR A 487 7.15 -12.37 -9.76
CA TYR A 487 7.72 -13.68 -9.48
C TYR A 487 9.25 -13.64 -9.38
N GLU A 488 9.92 -13.03 -10.37
CA GLU A 488 11.38 -13.00 -10.47
C GLU A 488 12.01 -12.20 -9.33
N LEU A 489 11.54 -10.97 -9.08
CA LEU A 489 12.15 -10.07 -8.09
C LEU A 489 11.86 -10.52 -6.65
N THR A 490 10.61 -10.89 -6.34
CA THR A 490 10.29 -11.34 -4.98
C THR A 490 11.04 -12.62 -4.60
N ARG A 491 11.20 -13.54 -5.56
CA ARG A 491 12.01 -14.75 -5.39
C ARG A 491 13.49 -14.45 -5.19
N LEU A 492 14.03 -13.50 -5.94
CA LEU A 492 15.43 -13.09 -5.86
C LEU A 492 15.71 -12.39 -4.52
N TYR A 493 14.90 -11.44 -4.15
CA TYR A 493 15.04 -10.70 -2.88
C TYR A 493 14.70 -11.55 -1.64
N GLY A 494 14.02 -12.68 -1.83
CA GLY A 494 13.56 -13.51 -0.72
C GLY A 494 12.39 -12.90 0.04
N VAL A 495 11.61 -11.99 -0.58
CA VAL A 495 10.47 -11.30 -0.01
C VAL A 495 9.18 -12.03 -0.41
N PRO A 496 8.59 -12.88 0.47
CA PRO A 496 7.37 -13.61 0.14
C PRO A 496 6.17 -12.65 0.08
N CYS A 497 5.34 -12.75 -0.98
CA CYS A 497 4.00 -12.17 -0.96
C CYS A 497 3.12 -13.01 -0.02
N ILE A 498 2.56 -12.36 1.00
CA ILE A 498 1.76 -13.02 2.04
C ILE A 498 0.25 -12.80 1.85
N SER A 499 -0.12 -11.73 1.16
CA SER A 499 -1.46 -11.39 0.72
C SER A 499 -1.38 -10.54 -0.54
N GLY A 500 -2.50 -10.25 -1.17
CA GLY A 500 -2.58 -9.41 -2.36
C GLY A 500 -4.03 -9.06 -2.68
N LYS A 501 -4.20 -8.19 -3.69
CA LYS A 501 -5.51 -7.78 -4.20
C LYS A 501 -5.42 -7.45 -5.67
N ASP A 502 -6.39 -7.92 -6.43
CA ASP A 502 -6.56 -7.58 -7.84
C ASP A 502 -7.81 -6.73 -8.04
N SER A 503 -7.67 -5.59 -8.71
CA SER A 503 -8.77 -4.73 -9.15
C SER A 503 -8.68 -4.57 -10.65
N MET A 504 -9.59 -5.20 -11.38
CA MET A 504 -9.64 -5.20 -12.84
C MET A 504 -10.72 -4.27 -13.37
N LYS A 505 -10.73 -4.00 -14.69
CA LYS A 505 -11.69 -3.14 -15.37
C LYS A 505 -11.80 -1.74 -14.77
N ASN A 506 -10.64 -1.17 -14.40
CA ASN A 506 -10.58 0.21 -13.95
C ASN A 506 -10.63 1.16 -15.16
N ASP A 507 -11.77 1.17 -15.81
CA ASP A 507 -12.08 1.99 -16.97
C ASP A 507 -13.32 2.85 -16.69
N TYR A 508 -13.37 4.00 -17.36
CA TYR A 508 -14.57 4.83 -17.50
C TYR A 508 -15.04 4.72 -18.95
N GLN A 509 -16.34 4.48 -19.17
CA GLN A 509 -16.92 4.38 -20.49
C GLN A 509 -18.30 5.04 -20.54
N ILE A 510 -18.42 6.21 -21.17
CA ILE A 510 -19.72 6.82 -21.47
C ILE A 510 -19.73 7.29 -22.92
N GLY A 511 -20.68 6.78 -23.71
CA GLY A 511 -20.72 7.02 -25.16
C GLY A 511 -19.42 6.57 -25.83
N ASP A 512 -18.83 7.41 -26.65
CA ASP A 512 -17.57 7.16 -27.35
C ASP A 512 -16.32 7.47 -26.53
N THR A 513 -16.48 8.00 -25.31
CA THR A 513 -15.37 8.36 -24.44
C THR A 513 -14.98 7.18 -23.56
N LYS A 514 -13.77 6.64 -23.76
CA LYS A 514 -13.16 5.66 -22.88
C LYS A 514 -11.89 6.22 -22.26
N ILE A 515 -11.76 6.12 -20.94
CA ILE A 515 -10.54 6.47 -20.20
C ILE A 515 -10.14 5.23 -19.40
N SER A 516 -9.01 4.64 -19.76
CA SER A 516 -8.40 3.52 -19.04
C SER A 516 -7.30 4.04 -18.12
N ILE A 517 -7.24 3.54 -16.89
CA ILE A 517 -6.09 3.83 -16.03
C ILE A 517 -4.80 3.25 -16.61
N PRO A 518 -3.63 3.81 -16.30
CA PRO A 518 -2.37 3.13 -16.61
C PRO A 518 -2.28 1.84 -15.80
N PRO A 519 -1.71 0.76 -16.37
CA PRO A 519 -1.34 -0.44 -15.61
C PRO A 519 -0.56 -0.06 -14.35
N THR A 520 -1.05 -0.46 -13.19
CA THR A 520 -0.50 -0.05 -11.90
C THR A 520 -0.32 -1.24 -10.98
N LEU A 521 0.88 -1.39 -10.41
CA LEU A 521 1.18 -2.26 -9.29
C LEU A 521 1.59 -1.38 -8.10
N LEU A 522 0.85 -1.46 -7.01
CA LEU A 522 1.34 -1.05 -5.69
C LEU A 522 1.96 -2.27 -5.03
N PHE A 523 3.24 -2.19 -4.72
CA PHE A 523 3.91 -3.18 -3.90
C PHE A 523 4.16 -2.61 -2.51
N SER A 524 3.62 -3.25 -1.49
CA SER A 524 3.79 -2.85 -0.09
C SER A 524 4.62 -3.88 0.64
N VAL A 525 5.51 -3.44 1.53
CA VAL A 525 6.33 -4.33 2.35
C VAL A 525 6.12 -4.06 3.84
N ILE A 526 6.16 -5.13 4.62
CA ILE A 526 6.18 -5.08 6.08
C ILE A 526 7.34 -5.94 6.58
N GLY A 527 8.10 -5.43 7.55
CA GLY A 527 9.26 -6.12 8.08
C GLY A 527 9.49 -5.87 9.55
N ARG A 528 10.36 -6.70 10.16
CA ARG A 528 10.81 -6.55 11.54
C ARG A 528 12.15 -5.84 11.59
N ILE A 529 12.26 -4.83 12.44
CA ILE A 529 13.52 -4.23 12.86
C ILE A 529 13.79 -4.64 14.33
N GLU A 530 15.01 -5.12 14.61
CA GLU A 530 15.36 -5.66 15.93
C GLU A 530 15.46 -4.59 17.02
N ASP A 531 15.88 -3.38 16.64
CA ASP A 531 16.03 -2.25 17.54
C ASP A 531 15.69 -0.93 16.81
N VAL A 532 14.53 -0.37 17.12
CA VAL A 532 14.04 0.89 16.52
C VAL A 532 14.96 2.08 16.78
N ARG A 533 15.81 2.06 17.80
CA ARG A 533 16.78 3.11 18.12
C ARG A 533 17.92 3.21 17.10
N LYS A 534 18.08 2.18 16.25
CA LYS A 534 19.08 2.14 15.19
C LYS A 534 18.54 2.60 13.84
N ALA A 535 17.21 2.86 13.74
CA ALA A 535 16.64 3.41 12.54
C ALA A 535 17.24 4.79 12.21
N VAL A 536 17.46 5.04 10.93
CA VAL A 536 17.92 6.35 10.43
C VAL A 536 16.82 7.01 9.60
N THR A 537 16.89 8.32 9.49
CA THR A 537 16.02 9.13 8.62
C THR A 537 16.84 9.79 7.52
N MET A 538 16.18 10.30 6.51
CA MET A 538 16.79 10.78 5.28
C MET A 538 17.51 12.14 5.39
N ASP A 539 17.21 12.95 6.38
CA ASP A 539 17.67 14.31 6.56
C ASP A 539 19.14 14.40 6.98
N ALA A 540 19.88 15.35 6.45
CA ALA A 540 21.27 15.62 6.83
C ALA A 540 21.39 15.98 8.32
N LYS A 541 22.37 15.42 9.03
CA LYS A 541 22.45 15.52 10.50
C LYS A 541 23.46 16.54 11.00
N ARG A 542 24.59 16.73 10.29
CA ARG A 542 25.68 17.58 10.78
C ARG A 542 26.53 18.14 9.65
N ALA A 543 26.89 19.41 9.71
CA ALA A 543 27.88 20.01 8.84
C ALA A 543 29.24 19.28 8.98
N GLY A 544 29.87 18.97 7.87
CA GLY A 544 31.12 18.20 7.78
C GLY A 544 30.89 16.69 7.56
N ASP A 545 29.66 16.19 7.58
CA ASP A 545 29.35 14.82 7.16
C ASP A 545 29.60 14.68 5.65
N PHE A 546 30.19 13.55 5.22
CA PHE A 546 30.42 13.26 3.83
C PHE A 546 29.15 12.78 3.15
N VAL A 547 28.93 13.17 1.89
CA VAL A 547 27.80 12.75 1.07
C VAL A 547 28.24 11.68 0.09
N TYR A 548 27.56 10.54 0.11
CA TYR A 548 27.80 9.42 -0.79
C TYR A 548 26.60 9.15 -1.68
N VAL A 549 26.83 8.72 -2.91
CA VAL A 549 25.87 8.03 -3.75
C VAL A 549 26.23 6.56 -3.78
N LEU A 550 25.26 5.72 -3.48
CA LEU A 550 25.36 4.26 -3.60
C LEU A 550 24.50 3.83 -4.79
N GLY A 551 25.00 2.89 -5.60
CA GLY A 551 24.39 2.48 -6.86
C GLY A 551 24.88 3.31 -8.05
N GLU A 552 24.43 2.96 -9.24
CA GLU A 552 24.90 3.53 -10.51
C GLU A 552 23.82 4.40 -11.17
N THR A 553 24.17 5.61 -11.59
CA THR A 553 23.31 6.48 -12.40
C THR A 553 23.49 6.13 -13.89
N LYS A 554 22.38 5.85 -14.56
CA LYS A 554 22.36 5.51 -15.99
C LYS A 554 21.47 6.50 -16.74
N ARG A 555 21.57 6.52 -18.06
CA ARG A 555 20.69 7.33 -18.90
C ARG A 555 19.29 6.67 -18.99
N GLU A 556 18.57 6.63 -17.88
CA GLU A 556 17.25 5.99 -17.72
C GLU A 556 16.22 7.05 -17.34
N LEU A 557 15.70 7.77 -18.36
CA LEU A 557 14.74 8.87 -18.20
C LEU A 557 13.36 8.57 -18.83
N GLY A 558 13.19 7.40 -19.44
CA GLY A 558 11.91 6.98 -20.01
C GLY A 558 10.83 6.84 -18.94
N GLY A 559 9.71 7.55 -19.10
CA GLY A 559 8.64 7.62 -18.12
C GLY A 559 8.92 8.50 -16.90
N SER A 560 10.10 9.14 -16.83
CA SER A 560 10.51 9.99 -15.70
C SER A 560 9.72 11.29 -15.59
N GLU A 561 9.74 11.89 -14.41
CA GLU A 561 9.19 13.22 -14.16
C GLU A 561 9.89 14.32 -14.99
N TRP A 562 11.21 14.12 -15.26
CA TRP A 562 11.96 15.02 -16.13
C TRP A 562 11.43 15.05 -17.56
N TYR A 563 11.26 13.88 -18.17
CA TYR A 563 10.70 13.81 -19.54
C TYR A 563 9.25 14.26 -19.58
N ALA A 564 8.46 13.94 -18.56
CA ALA A 564 7.08 14.38 -18.46
C ALA A 564 6.94 15.91 -18.36
N MET A 565 7.86 16.60 -17.68
CA MET A 565 7.90 18.05 -17.62
C MET A 565 8.12 18.68 -19.01
N HIS A 566 8.78 17.96 -19.90
CA HIS A 566 9.04 18.37 -21.29
C HIS A 566 8.04 17.78 -22.32
N GLY A 567 6.98 17.08 -21.86
CA GLY A 567 5.95 16.50 -22.71
C GLY A 567 6.36 15.21 -23.45
N PHE A 568 7.37 14.50 -22.94
CA PHE A 568 7.85 13.24 -23.52
C PHE A 568 7.63 12.04 -22.59
N VAL A 569 7.56 10.85 -23.20
CA VAL A 569 7.64 9.58 -22.50
C VAL A 569 9.07 9.00 -22.62
N GLY A 570 9.65 8.97 -23.82
CA GLY A 570 10.94 8.33 -24.11
C GLY A 570 10.83 6.79 -24.15
N ASN A 571 11.97 6.09 -24.27
CA ASN A 571 12.00 4.64 -24.45
C ASN A 571 12.92 3.92 -23.43
N ASP A 572 13.87 4.62 -22.82
CA ASP A 572 14.81 4.05 -21.85
C ASP A 572 14.21 4.11 -20.44
N VAL A 573 13.29 3.18 -20.15
CA VAL A 573 12.69 3.03 -18.82
C VAL A 573 13.74 2.60 -17.79
N PRO A 574 13.66 3.08 -16.53
CA PRO A 574 14.51 2.59 -15.45
C PRO A 574 14.46 1.07 -15.28
N LYS A 575 15.61 0.46 -15.01
CA LYS A 575 15.75 -1.00 -14.92
C LYS A 575 16.39 -1.40 -13.60
N VAL A 576 15.89 -2.49 -13.06
CA VAL A 576 16.42 -3.10 -11.83
C VAL A 576 17.41 -4.20 -12.21
N ASP A 577 18.66 -4.08 -11.74
CA ASP A 577 19.61 -5.19 -11.66
C ASP A 577 19.46 -5.84 -10.27
N GLY A 578 18.58 -6.81 -10.19
CA GLY A 578 18.16 -7.35 -8.89
C GLY A 578 19.28 -8.01 -8.08
N GLU A 579 20.28 -8.61 -8.72
CA GLU A 579 21.42 -9.23 -8.00
C GLU A 579 22.32 -8.16 -7.37
N ARG A 580 22.64 -7.11 -8.12
CA ARG A 580 23.41 -5.97 -7.60
C ARG A 580 22.64 -5.22 -6.54
N ALA A 581 21.34 -5.00 -6.74
CA ALA A 581 20.46 -4.36 -5.77
C ALA A 581 20.43 -5.14 -4.45
N LEU A 582 20.21 -6.46 -4.50
CA LEU A 582 20.19 -7.32 -3.31
C LEU A 582 21.51 -7.26 -2.52
N ALA A 583 22.64 -7.32 -3.22
CA ALA A 583 23.97 -7.22 -2.60
C ALA A 583 24.15 -5.86 -1.91
N LEU A 584 23.77 -4.77 -2.57
CA LEU A 584 23.84 -3.41 -2.03
C LEU A 584 22.93 -3.27 -0.80
N TYR A 585 21.68 -3.72 -0.89
CA TYR A 585 20.68 -3.58 0.18
C TYR A 585 21.09 -4.30 1.46
N ARG A 586 21.64 -5.51 1.36
CA ARG A 586 22.20 -6.23 2.51
C ARG A 586 23.34 -5.46 3.17
N THR A 587 24.19 -4.87 2.36
CA THR A 587 25.34 -4.09 2.84
C THR A 587 24.90 -2.80 3.52
N VAL A 588 23.95 -2.04 2.92
CA VAL A 588 23.41 -0.80 3.47
C VAL A 588 22.68 -1.07 4.79
N ALA A 589 21.77 -2.05 4.84
CA ALA A 589 21.07 -2.44 6.05
C ALA A 589 22.03 -2.82 7.19
N LYS A 590 23.12 -3.54 6.87
CA LYS A 590 24.17 -3.86 7.84
C LYS A 590 24.90 -2.61 8.33
N ALA A 591 25.31 -1.73 7.42
CA ALA A 591 26.02 -0.48 7.76
C ALA A 591 25.17 0.43 8.67
N ILE A 592 23.86 0.51 8.43
CA ILE A 592 22.92 1.26 9.30
C ILE A 592 22.88 0.61 10.70
N ARG A 593 22.68 -0.72 10.80
CA ARG A 593 22.65 -1.42 12.09
C ARG A 593 23.93 -1.28 12.90
N GLU A 594 25.08 -1.16 12.22
CA GLU A 594 26.38 -0.95 12.85
C GLU A 594 26.66 0.53 13.19
N GLY A 595 25.72 1.46 12.89
CA GLY A 595 25.83 2.89 13.19
C GLY A 595 26.90 3.60 12.36
N LEU A 596 27.14 3.12 11.14
CA LEU A 596 28.11 3.73 10.21
C LEU A 596 27.47 4.83 9.36
N VAL A 597 26.14 4.88 9.28
CA VAL A 597 25.35 5.78 8.46
C VAL A 597 24.70 6.84 9.35
N ALA A 598 24.76 8.11 8.97
CA ALA A 598 24.10 9.21 9.67
C ALA A 598 22.70 9.47 9.13
N SER A 599 22.53 9.47 7.80
CA SER A 599 21.23 9.51 7.13
C SER A 599 21.27 8.68 5.86
N CYS A 600 20.12 8.19 5.43
CA CYS A 600 19.96 7.43 4.20
C CYS A 600 18.63 7.80 3.54
N HIS A 601 18.66 8.09 2.24
CA HIS A 601 17.51 8.44 1.42
C HIS A 601 17.56 7.66 0.10
N ASP A 602 16.43 7.17 -0.38
CA ASP A 602 16.37 6.55 -1.68
C ASP A 602 16.42 7.60 -2.83
N CYS A 603 16.79 7.18 -4.03
CA CYS A 603 16.66 8.01 -5.22
C CYS A 603 15.52 7.47 -6.08
N SER A 604 14.40 8.18 -6.13
CA SER A 604 13.17 7.84 -6.86
C SER A 604 12.80 8.94 -7.86
N ASP A 605 11.56 9.39 -7.87
CA ASP A 605 11.04 10.42 -8.77
C ASP A 605 11.88 11.70 -8.74
N GLY A 606 12.25 12.20 -9.92
CA GLY A 606 13.12 13.36 -10.07
C GLY A 606 14.61 13.10 -9.84
N GLY A 607 14.99 11.87 -9.51
CA GLY A 607 16.37 11.37 -9.47
C GLY A 607 17.26 11.99 -8.39
N LEU A 608 18.57 11.98 -8.64
CA LEU A 608 19.60 12.37 -7.69
C LEU A 608 19.47 13.83 -7.23
N GLY A 609 19.11 14.73 -8.14
CA GLY A 609 18.99 16.16 -7.82
C GLY A 609 17.93 16.44 -6.76
N VAL A 610 16.79 15.74 -6.85
CA VAL A 610 15.71 15.81 -5.86
C VAL A 610 16.14 15.21 -4.54
N ALA A 611 16.69 13.99 -4.53
CA ALA A 611 17.10 13.29 -3.32
C ALA A 611 18.16 14.07 -2.52
N LEU A 612 19.14 14.68 -3.19
CA LEU A 612 20.14 15.54 -2.54
C LEU A 612 19.52 16.81 -1.93
N ALA A 613 18.58 17.45 -2.67
CA ALA A 613 17.90 18.65 -2.18
C ALA A 613 17.03 18.34 -0.95
N GLU A 614 16.26 17.25 -1.00
CA GLU A 614 15.41 16.77 0.11
C GLU A 614 16.23 16.46 1.35
N THR A 615 17.36 15.76 1.19
CA THR A 615 18.30 15.48 2.29
C THR A 615 18.81 16.76 2.92
N ALA A 616 19.18 17.76 2.11
CA ALA A 616 19.72 19.03 2.59
C ALA A 616 18.69 19.88 3.32
N PHE A 617 17.56 20.21 2.67
CA PHE A 617 16.58 21.12 3.27
C PHE A 617 15.82 20.49 4.45
N SER A 618 15.64 19.17 4.49
CA SER A 618 15.03 18.49 5.64
C SER A 618 15.93 18.54 6.88
N GLY A 619 17.27 18.51 6.68
CA GLY A 619 18.25 18.69 7.73
C GLY A 619 18.47 20.15 8.13
N GLY A 620 17.95 21.12 7.37
CA GLY A 620 18.23 22.54 7.56
C GLY A 620 19.71 22.89 7.33
N LEU A 621 20.42 22.11 6.51
CA LEU A 621 21.86 22.21 6.26
C LEU A 621 22.15 22.35 4.77
N GLY A 622 23.19 23.11 4.43
CA GLY A 622 23.68 23.20 3.07
C GLY A 622 24.35 21.89 2.60
N MET A 623 24.61 21.79 1.30
CA MET A 623 25.27 20.63 0.72
C MET A 623 26.06 21.02 -0.54
N ASP A 624 27.29 20.55 -0.63
CA ASP A 624 28.10 20.60 -1.84
C ASP A 624 28.16 19.21 -2.48
N ALA A 625 27.90 19.10 -3.79
CA ALA A 625 27.97 17.86 -4.56
C ALA A 625 28.70 18.05 -5.88
N ASP A 626 29.41 17.02 -6.35
CA ASP A 626 30.16 16.98 -7.60
C ASP A 626 29.65 15.83 -8.48
N LEU A 627 28.97 16.15 -9.60
CA LEU A 627 28.43 15.16 -10.53
C LEU A 627 29.51 14.35 -11.23
N ALA A 628 30.74 14.89 -11.38
CA ALA A 628 31.83 14.13 -11.99
C ALA A 628 32.30 12.96 -11.11
N ALA A 629 32.00 12.99 -9.81
CA ALA A 629 32.31 11.89 -8.88
C ALA A 629 31.21 10.84 -8.78
N VAL A 630 30.01 11.08 -9.33
CA VAL A 630 28.88 10.15 -9.26
C VAL A 630 29.19 8.89 -10.08
N PRO A 631 29.00 7.68 -9.54
CA PRO A 631 29.10 6.46 -10.33
C PRO A 631 28.04 6.46 -11.44
N ALA A 632 28.47 6.59 -12.69
CA ALA A 632 27.56 6.77 -13.82
C ALA A 632 28.02 6.04 -15.08
N SER A 633 27.06 5.64 -15.92
CA SER A 633 27.30 5.12 -17.26
C SER A 633 26.30 5.66 -18.28
N GLY A 634 26.79 5.97 -19.48
CA GLY A 634 25.96 6.50 -20.57
C GLY A 634 25.47 7.93 -20.38
N ILE A 635 25.89 8.63 -19.33
CA ILE A 635 25.54 10.01 -19.00
C ILE A 635 26.46 10.96 -19.75
N ALA A 636 25.89 11.93 -20.47
CA ALA A 636 26.64 12.93 -21.22
C ALA A 636 26.28 14.38 -20.85
N ARG A 637 25.12 14.59 -20.19
CA ARG A 637 24.55 15.87 -19.84
C ARG A 637 24.35 15.98 -18.33
N ASP A 638 24.47 17.19 -17.80
CA ASP A 638 24.26 17.45 -16.38
C ASP A 638 22.82 17.18 -15.92
N ASP A 639 21.82 17.46 -16.77
CA ASP A 639 20.42 17.14 -16.48
C ASP A 639 20.13 15.63 -16.48
N GLU A 640 20.81 14.83 -17.32
CA GLU A 640 20.75 13.37 -17.27
C GLU A 640 21.32 12.84 -15.94
N ALA A 641 22.40 13.42 -15.43
CA ALA A 641 23.01 13.03 -14.15
C ALA A 641 22.10 13.38 -12.96
N LEU A 642 21.45 14.55 -12.99
CA LEU A 642 20.60 15.03 -11.91
C LEU A 642 19.22 14.36 -11.87
N PHE A 643 18.58 14.13 -13.04
CA PHE A 643 17.17 13.80 -13.12
C PHE A 643 16.88 12.39 -13.68
N SER A 644 17.91 11.59 -13.93
CA SER A 644 17.69 10.17 -14.25
C SER A 644 17.14 9.44 -13.03
N GLU A 645 16.11 8.61 -13.24
CA GLU A 645 15.41 7.85 -12.20
C GLU A 645 15.92 6.39 -12.12
N SER A 646 17.22 6.18 -12.39
CA SER A 646 17.85 4.86 -12.25
C SER A 646 17.59 4.27 -10.86
N GLN A 647 17.20 3.01 -10.85
CA GLN A 647 16.76 2.31 -9.64
C GLN A 647 17.94 1.88 -8.75
N SER A 648 17.62 1.39 -7.55
CA SER A 648 18.55 0.78 -6.61
C SER A 648 19.68 1.72 -6.16
N ARG A 649 19.37 3.02 -5.96
CA ARG A 649 20.32 4.04 -5.53
C ARG A 649 19.93 4.67 -4.19
N PHE A 650 20.92 5.14 -3.42
CA PHE A 650 20.74 5.91 -2.21
C PHE A 650 21.65 7.13 -2.18
N VAL A 651 21.18 8.20 -1.54
CA VAL A 651 22.00 9.29 -0.98
C VAL A 651 22.22 8.98 0.49
N VAL A 652 23.49 8.91 0.92
CA VAL A 652 23.86 8.57 2.29
C VAL A 652 24.78 9.64 2.84
N THR A 653 24.54 10.07 4.09
CA THR A 653 25.52 10.91 4.79
C THR A 653 26.28 10.09 5.84
N VAL A 654 27.59 10.35 5.95
CA VAL A 654 28.49 9.60 6.82
C VAL A 654 29.35 10.56 7.60
N ARG A 655 29.40 10.39 8.91
CA ARG A 655 30.25 11.20 9.81
C ARG A 655 31.73 11.02 9.50
N ALA A 656 32.51 12.09 9.62
CA ALA A 656 33.93 12.06 9.28
C ALA A 656 34.69 10.94 10.00
N GLU A 657 34.39 10.72 11.29
CA GLU A 657 35.00 9.67 12.12
C GLU A 657 34.60 8.25 11.74
N LYS A 658 33.53 8.09 10.95
CA LYS A 658 33.03 6.79 10.47
C LYS A 658 33.43 6.48 9.03
N LYS A 659 34.00 7.45 8.29
CA LYS A 659 34.28 7.34 6.87
C LYS A 659 35.02 6.06 6.49
N ALA A 660 36.17 5.82 7.12
CA ALA A 660 37.00 4.65 6.78
C ALA A 660 36.30 3.32 7.06
N ALA A 661 35.54 3.22 8.15
CA ALA A 661 34.77 2.02 8.49
C ALA A 661 33.60 1.81 7.51
N PHE A 662 32.93 2.88 7.11
CA PHE A 662 31.87 2.84 6.11
C PHE A 662 32.39 2.38 4.74
N GLU A 663 33.48 2.99 4.25
CA GLU A 663 34.09 2.59 2.97
C GLU A 663 34.55 1.13 2.97
N ALA A 664 35.10 0.65 4.09
CA ALA A 664 35.48 -0.75 4.27
C ALA A 664 34.24 -1.69 4.26
N ALA A 665 33.14 -1.29 4.90
CA ALA A 665 31.89 -2.07 4.92
C ALA A 665 31.24 -2.16 3.52
N LEU A 666 31.39 -1.12 2.69
CA LEU A 666 30.86 -1.07 1.33
C LEU A 666 31.88 -1.50 0.25
N ALA A 667 33.03 -2.06 0.63
CA ALA A 667 34.01 -2.57 -0.30
C ALA A 667 33.38 -3.60 -1.25
N GLY A 668 33.49 -3.37 -2.56
CA GLY A 668 32.87 -4.21 -3.61
C GLY A 668 31.47 -3.77 -4.05
N SER A 669 30.85 -2.80 -3.37
CA SER A 669 29.62 -2.16 -3.83
C SER A 669 29.92 -0.94 -4.69
N THR A 670 29.04 -0.61 -5.63
CA THR A 670 29.12 0.64 -6.41
C THR A 670 28.79 1.81 -5.48
N GLN A 671 29.78 2.65 -5.18
CA GLN A 671 29.61 3.81 -4.30
C GLN A 671 30.68 4.88 -4.58
N ALA A 672 30.36 6.14 -4.32
CA ALA A 672 31.35 7.23 -4.32
C ALA A 672 30.99 8.32 -3.32
N CYS A 673 32.02 8.91 -2.72
CA CYS A 673 31.90 10.18 -2.01
C CYS A 673 31.81 11.30 -3.05
N ILE A 674 30.69 12.01 -3.08
CA ILE A 674 30.41 13.05 -4.07
C ILE A 674 30.46 14.45 -3.48
N GLY A 675 30.60 14.58 -2.15
CA GLY A 675 30.56 15.91 -1.53
C GLY A 675 30.50 15.87 -0.01
N ALA A 676 29.98 16.95 0.55
CA ALA A 676 29.85 17.13 2.00
C ALA A 676 28.65 18.02 2.36
N VAL A 677 28.11 17.78 3.53
CA VAL A 677 27.10 18.63 4.19
C VAL A 677 27.80 19.91 4.70
N THR A 678 27.21 21.08 4.43
CA THR A 678 27.76 22.38 4.85
C THR A 678 26.86 23.08 5.86
N GLY A 679 27.41 24.04 6.60
CA GLY A 679 26.63 24.81 7.61
C GLY A 679 26.13 26.15 7.09
N ASP A 680 26.29 26.48 5.80
CA ASP A 680 26.05 27.82 5.26
C ASP A 680 24.65 27.99 4.62
N GLY A 681 23.81 26.94 4.65
CA GLY A 681 22.47 26.96 4.07
C GLY A 681 22.43 27.08 2.55
N ARG A 682 23.53 26.72 1.86
CA ARG A 682 23.61 26.73 0.41
C ARG A 682 23.63 25.29 -0.15
N PHE A 683 22.92 25.10 -1.22
CA PHE A 683 22.96 23.88 -2.01
C PHE A 683 23.71 24.15 -3.31
N ARG A 684 24.87 23.52 -3.48
CA ARG A 684 25.74 23.72 -4.64
C ARG A 684 26.03 22.40 -5.35
N VAL A 685 25.94 22.44 -6.66
CA VAL A 685 26.27 21.29 -7.51
C VAL A 685 27.29 21.73 -8.56
N LYS A 686 28.41 20.98 -8.64
CA LYS A 686 29.34 21.04 -9.75
C LYS A 686 28.90 20.05 -10.84
N GLY A 687 28.91 20.51 -12.07
CA GLY A 687 28.58 19.69 -13.23
C GLY A 687 29.70 18.73 -13.63
N LEU A 688 29.40 17.86 -14.59
CA LEU A 688 30.33 16.87 -15.17
C LEU A 688 31.64 17.48 -15.70
N LYS A 689 31.60 18.75 -16.09
CA LYS A 689 32.77 19.51 -16.61
C LYS A 689 33.49 20.32 -15.52
N GLY A 690 33.10 20.18 -14.24
CA GLY A 690 33.77 20.77 -13.08
C GLY A 690 33.40 22.19 -12.71
N GLY A 691 32.53 22.88 -13.44
CA GLY A 691 31.98 24.20 -13.08
C GLY A 691 30.76 24.08 -12.15
N VAL A 692 30.51 25.08 -11.32
CA VAL A 692 29.26 25.17 -10.55
C VAL A 692 28.12 25.45 -11.52
N ILE A 693 27.17 24.54 -11.63
CA ILE A 693 26.01 24.63 -12.51
C ILE A 693 24.73 25.06 -11.73
N LEU A 694 24.75 24.88 -10.41
CA LEU A 694 23.63 25.18 -9.54
C LEU A 694 24.15 25.70 -8.20
N GLU A 695 23.63 26.84 -7.76
CA GLU A 695 23.77 27.35 -6.40
C GLU A 695 22.48 28.01 -5.95
N GLU A 696 21.82 27.45 -4.92
CA GLU A 696 20.54 27.91 -4.37
C GLU A 696 20.57 27.94 -2.84
N LYS A 697 19.67 28.69 -2.22
CA LYS A 697 19.40 28.54 -0.79
C LYS A 697 18.54 27.34 -0.55
N ILE A 698 18.79 26.59 0.54
CA ILE A 698 17.97 25.43 0.88
C ILE A 698 16.51 25.84 1.20
N GLU A 699 16.29 27.02 1.74
CA GLU A 699 14.95 27.56 2.02
C GLU A 699 14.15 27.78 0.73
N ASP A 700 14.80 28.26 -0.35
CA ASP A 700 14.15 28.49 -1.64
C ASP A 700 13.77 27.16 -2.33
N LEU A 701 14.59 26.12 -2.17
CA LEU A 701 14.31 24.76 -2.62
C LEU A 701 13.15 24.14 -1.83
N LYS A 702 13.17 24.27 -0.51
CA LYS A 702 12.11 23.80 0.37
C LYS A 702 10.78 24.48 0.07
N GLU A 703 10.76 25.80 -0.10
CA GLU A 703 9.56 26.54 -0.47
C GLU A 703 9.02 26.08 -1.84
N ALA A 704 9.89 25.84 -2.83
CA ALA A 704 9.47 25.29 -4.12
C ALA A 704 8.81 23.91 -3.97
N TRP A 705 9.34 23.08 -3.06
CA TRP A 705 8.79 21.76 -2.75
C TRP A 705 7.46 21.82 -1.99
N GLN A 706 7.30 22.76 -1.04
CA GLN A 706 6.11 22.84 -0.20
C GLN A 706 4.91 23.55 -0.82
N ARG A 707 5.12 24.50 -1.75
CA ARG A 707 4.07 25.46 -2.17
C ARG A 707 2.92 24.87 -2.96
N THR A 708 3.14 23.80 -3.76
CA THR A 708 2.20 23.37 -4.82
C THR A 708 0.87 22.89 -4.26
N LEU A 709 0.85 22.09 -3.20
CA LEU A 709 -0.36 21.53 -2.57
C LEU A 709 -0.74 22.25 -1.25
N ARG A 710 -0.34 23.49 -1.06
CA ARG A 710 -0.85 24.37 0.00
C ARG A 710 -2.21 24.92 -0.42
N PHE A 711 -3.28 24.25 -0.06
CA PHE A 711 -4.65 24.71 -0.32
C PHE A 711 -5.19 25.52 0.86
#